data_e27d0a80cc7e485a41fa370b44e974ca
#
_entry.id   e27d0a80cc7e485a41fa370b44e974ca
#
_cell.length_a   1.000
_cell.length_b   1.000
_cell.length_c   1.000
_cell.angle_alpha   90.00
_cell.angle_beta   90.00
_cell.angle_gamma   90.00
#
_symmetry.space_group_name_H-M   'P 1'
#
loop_
_entity.id
_entity.type
_entity.pdbx_description
1 polymer ?
#
loop_
_entity_poly.entity_id
_entity_poly.type
_entity_poly.pdbx_seq_one_letter_code
_entity_poly.pdbx_strand_id
1 'polypeptide(L)'
;VERIPMYGAESDIVGALSVTPGVITTGDQGGQLYVRGGTPIQNKTLLDGMTIYNPFHSIGFYSIFETELVKSVDIYTGGFESKYGGRISSVIDITYRDGNRSKFAGKVSASPFMAKAVIEGPLGKKGKDGLASGSYMLTGKHSLLDYTSRSLYPTINDGNGLPFNFTDLYGKLTFNGEGGSKVSVFGFSNQDSVNYNVADLDWNASGGGLNFTLVPSSSPIFIRGHVNGSNYETTFLETGQEPRYSKIGGFDLGFDFTFFQKNESELNYGFNLSGFNTQFITFNELERKIEASNFTTEIGSYVNYRLVTPRWVYQGGLRMQLYASLNTVSFEPRIGAKYNATDKLRFKFSGGRFSQNFTSASSDKDVVNLFNGLLSAPTNVQDQFINEFQQVSEIKNGLQYAWHAIAGFEYDVNKYWNINIEAYYKYFDQLSNINQNKLYSDIAQFELIDDVFKKDFIIESGQSYGVDALVKYAKDRIFLWAVYSLGHNTRWDGFDTYFPVFDRRHNVNVVGSYAFGKKKQTELNVRWNLGSGLPFTPTAGYYQLENFSEGLTTDYVTNNPNNIATMLGTFNSQRLPYYHRLDITLKHSIKTKNNANLELVLGVTNAYNRNNIFYVNRVTNEIIYQFPVLPSLGISYKF
;
A
#
# COMPACT_ATOMS: atom_id res chain seq x y z
N VAL A 1 -6.15 -13.44 -7.98
CA VAL A 1 -6.51 -12.07 -8.36
C VAL A 1 -7.73 -12.08 -9.29
N GLU A 2 -7.71 -12.77 -10.42
CA GLU A 2 -8.76 -12.76 -11.47
C GLU A 2 -10.17 -13.18 -11.03
N ARG A 3 -10.33 -13.81 -9.86
CA ARG A 3 -11.62 -14.25 -9.29
C ARG A 3 -12.23 -13.27 -8.30
N ILE A 4 -11.58 -12.15 -8.06
CA ILE A 4 -12.05 -11.14 -7.10
C ILE A 4 -12.79 -10.06 -7.88
N PRO A 5 -14.11 -9.89 -7.65
CA PRO A 5 -14.86 -8.78 -8.23
C PRO A 5 -14.27 -7.43 -7.82
N MET A 6 -14.05 -6.57 -8.80
CA MET A 6 -13.52 -5.23 -8.64
C MET A 6 -14.29 -4.23 -9.49
N TYR A 7 -14.00 -2.96 -9.33
CA TYR A 7 -14.59 -1.88 -10.09
C TYR A 7 -14.35 -2.04 -11.60
N GLY A 8 -15.30 -1.62 -12.41
CA GLY A 8 -15.15 -1.58 -13.86
C GLY A 8 -15.04 -2.94 -14.55
N ALA A 9 -15.38 -4.04 -13.86
CA ALA A 9 -15.23 -5.42 -14.38
C ALA A 9 -13.77 -5.79 -14.73
N GLU A 10 -12.79 -5.10 -14.15
CA GLU A 10 -11.36 -5.35 -14.32
C GLU A 10 -10.78 -6.02 -13.07
N SER A 11 -9.75 -6.84 -13.24
CA SER A 11 -9.01 -7.42 -12.12
C SER A 11 -7.94 -6.44 -11.64
N ASP A 12 -7.79 -6.29 -10.33
CA ASP A 12 -6.83 -5.37 -9.72
C ASP A 12 -6.04 -6.03 -8.58
N ILE A 13 -4.75 -5.70 -8.46
CA ILE A 13 -3.86 -6.28 -7.44
C ILE A 13 -4.15 -5.73 -6.06
N VAL A 14 -4.36 -4.42 -5.94
CA VAL A 14 -4.64 -3.80 -4.64
C VAL A 14 -5.98 -4.29 -4.11
N GLY A 15 -6.98 -4.45 -4.97
CA GLY A 15 -8.22 -5.09 -4.60
C GLY A 15 -8.05 -6.52 -4.10
N ALA A 16 -7.11 -7.27 -4.69
CA ALA A 16 -6.74 -8.59 -4.20
C ALA A 16 -6.01 -8.53 -2.84
N LEU A 17 -5.16 -7.52 -2.63
CA LEU A 17 -4.50 -7.29 -1.34
C LEU A 17 -5.51 -7.00 -0.23
N SER A 18 -6.56 -6.23 -0.51
CA SER A 18 -7.58 -5.86 0.47
C SER A 18 -8.40 -7.05 1.02
N VAL A 19 -8.38 -8.21 0.35
CA VAL A 19 -9.01 -9.45 0.85
C VAL A 19 -8.01 -10.41 1.50
N THR A 20 -6.79 -9.96 1.80
CA THR A 20 -5.79 -10.75 2.54
C THR A 20 -5.89 -10.51 4.04
N PRO A 21 -5.50 -11.49 4.89
CA PRO A 21 -5.53 -11.34 6.34
C PRO A 21 -4.70 -10.14 6.83
N GLY A 22 -5.25 -9.37 7.78
CA GLY A 22 -4.55 -8.25 8.42
C GLY A 22 -4.42 -6.99 7.56
N VAL A 23 -5.00 -6.96 6.36
CA VAL A 23 -5.04 -5.77 5.48
C VAL A 23 -6.39 -5.09 5.61
N ILE A 24 -6.36 -3.78 5.85
CA ILE A 24 -7.53 -2.92 6.00
C ILE A 24 -7.44 -1.77 4.99
N THR A 25 -8.58 -1.41 4.41
CA THR A 25 -8.76 -0.20 3.60
C THR A 25 -9.77 0.71 4.27
N THR A 26 -9.65 2.02 4.09
CA THR A 26 -10.58 2.99 4.69
C THR A 26 -11.87 3.16 3.89
N GLY A 27 -11.99 2.48 2.76
CA GLY A 27 -13.20 2.48 1.93
C GLY A 27 -12.89 2.51 0.44
N ASP A 28 -13.90 2.90 -0.35
CA ASP A 28 -13.84 2.86 -1.82
C ASP A 28 -12.92 3.94 -2.41
N GLN A 29 -12.81 5.08 -1.74
CA GLN A 29 -12.05 6.26 -2.18
C GLN A 29 -10.84 6.55 -1.30
N GLY A 30 -10.52 5.70 -0.38
CA GLY A 30 -9.38 5.87 0.51
C GLY A 30 -8.30 4.81 0.31
N GLY A 31 -7.99 4.43 -0.92
CA GLY A 31 -7.18 3.29 -1.36
C GLY A 31 -5.84 3.01 -0.71
N GLN A 32 -5.70 3.45 0.50
CA GLN A 32 -4.51 3.22 1.32
C GLN A 32 -4.62 1.85 1.99
N LEU A 33 -3.51 1.12 2.00
CA LEU A 33 -3.40 -0.17 2.66
C LEU A 33 -2.80 -0.01 4.06
N TYR A 34 -3.59 -0.30 5.07
CA TYR A 34 -3.14 -0.39 6.45
C TYR A 34 -2.92 -1.85 6.80
N VAL A 35 -1.73 -2.20 7.27
CA VAL A 35 -1.36 -3.60 7.49
C VAL A 35 -1.01 -3.83 8.95
N ARG A 36 -1.90 -4.53 9.68
CA ARG A 36 -1.70 -4.86 11.10
C ARG A 36 -1.20 -3.64 11.89
N GLY A 37 -1.96 -2.54 11.84
CA GLY A 37 -1.69 -1.30 12.57
C GLY A 37 -0.60 -0.39 12.00
N GLY A 38 -0.01 -0.75 10.87
CA GLY A 38 0.91 0.13 10.16
C GLY A 38 0.20 0.96 9.10
N THR A 39 0.70 2.18 8.91
CA THR A 39 0.22 3.14 7.90
C THR A 39 0.77 2.83 6.51
N PRO A 40 0.20 3.40 5.43
CA PRO A 40 0.65 3.15 4.06
C PRO A 40 2.13 3.39 3.82
N ILE A 41 2.71 4.46 4.39
CA ILE A 41 4.14 4.78 4.27
C ILE A 41 5.05 3.74 4.95
N GLN A 42 4.52 3.00 5.91
CA GLN A 42 5.24 1.96 6.64
C GLN A 42 5.26 0.61 5.90
N ASN A 43 4.58 0.53 4.75
CA ASN A 43 4.60 -0.61 3.85
C ASN A 43 5.63 -0.39 2.75
N LYS A 44 6.42 -1.42 2.42
CA LYS A 44 7.32 -1.41 1.28
C LYS A 44 6.65 -2.08 0.09
N THR A 45 6.34 -1.30 -0.94
CA THR A 45 5.83 -1.85 -2.20
C THR A 45 6.94 -1.87 -3.23
N LEU A 46 7.19 -3.04 -3.81
CA LEU A 46 8.22 -3.26 -4.82
C LEU A 46 7.59 -3.76 -6.13
N LEU A 47 8.10 -3.25 -7.25
CA LEU A 47 7.84 -3.77 -8.59
C LEU A 47 9.16 -4.15 -9.24
N ASP A 48 9.36 -5.45 -9.51
CA ASP A 48 10.64 -5.98 -10.02
C ASP A 48 11.86 -5.51 -9.19
N GLY A 49 11.69 -5.37 -7.86
CA GLY A 49 12.71 -4.90 -6.91
C GLY A 49 12.81 -3.39 -6.75
N MET A 50 12.17 -2.59 -7.60
CA MET A 50 12.14 -1.13 -7.53
C MET A 50 11.07 -0.65 -6.54
N THR A 51 11.38 0.34 -5.72
CA THR A 51 10.42 0.92 -4.77
C THR A 51 9.36 1.75 -5.49
N ILE A 52 8.09 1.45 -5.20
CA ILE A 52 6.92 2.22 -5.61
C ILE A 52 6.40 3.00 -4.41
N TYR A 53 6.37 4.33 -4.51
CA TYR A 53 5.97 5.21 -3.41
C TYR A 53 4.45 5.33 -3.27
N ASN A 54 3.73 5.42 -4.38
CA ASN A 54 2.27 5.37 -4.40
C ASN A 54 1.81 4.31 -5.39
N PRO A 55 1.22 3.19 -4.91
CA PRO A 55 0.77 2.10 -5.77
C PRO A 55 -0.65 2.27 -6.32
N PHE A 56 -1.27 3.44 -6.17
CA PHE A 56 -2.67 3.68 -6.46
C PHE A 56 -2.92 4.74 -7.52
N HIS A 57 -4.06 4.57 -8.22
CA HIS A 57 -4.72 5.58 -9.04
C HIS A 57 -5.99 6.10 -8.38
N SER A 58 -6.42 7.29 -8.79
CA SER A 58 -7.76 7.81 -8.52
C SER A 58 -8.12 7.70 -7.04
N ILE A 59 -7.19 8.10 -6.18
CA ILE A 59 -7.33 8.05 -4.71
C ILE A 59 -7.57 6.62 -4.20
N GLY A 60 -7.00 5.61 -4.88
CA GLY A 60 -7.08 4.21 -4.46
C GLY A 60 -8.16 3.36 -5.09
N PHE A 61 -8.76 3.86 -6.13
CA PHE A 61 -9.75 3.13 -6.90
C PHE A 61 -9.15 1.96 -7.67
N TYR A 62 -7.95 2.14 -8.22
CA TYR A 62 -7.16 1.13 -8.93
C TYR A 62 -5.72 1.14 -8.49
N SER A 63 -5.00 0.08 -8.81
CA SER A 63 -3.55 0.04 -8.70
C SER A 63 -2.87 0.41 -10.02
N ILE A 64 -1.64 0.90 -9.90
CA ILE A 64 -0.75 1.11 -11.06
C ILE A 64 -0.31 -0.21 -11.71
N PHE A 65 -0.53 -1.34 -11.03
CA PHE A 65 -0.04 -2.65 -11.47
C PHE A 65 -0.94 -3.28 -12.53
N GLU A 66 -0.33 -3.91 -13.52
CA GLU A 66 -1.04 -4.66 -14.55
C GLU A 66 -1.08 -6.15 -14.20
N THR A 67 -2.29 -6.65 -13.92
CA THR A 67 -2.50 -8.04 -13.45
C THR A 67 -2.05 -9.10 -14.46
N GLU A 68 -2.14 -8.81 -15.76
CA GLU A 68 -1.72 -9.72 -16.84
C GLU A 68 -0.20 -9.98 -16.84
N LEU A 69 0.56 -9.06 -16.26
CA LEU A 69 2.02 -9.15 -16.21
C LEU A 69 2.54 -9.83 -14.96
N VAL A 70 1.70 -10.04 -13.96
CA VAL A 70 2.14 -10.59 -12.67
C VAL A 70 2.62 -12.03 -12.81
N LYS A 71 3.83 -12.28 -12.32
CA LYS A 71 4.39 -13.60 -12.08
C LYS A 71 4.13 -14.07 -10.65
N SER A 72 4.44 -13.21 -9.68
CA SER A 72 4.21 -13.46 -8.25
C SER A 72 3.91 -12.16 -7.50
N VAL A 73 3.15 -12.28 -6.41
CA VAL A 73 2.97 -11.26 -5.40
C VAL A 73 3.26 -11.90 -4.05
N ASP A 74 4.32 -11.47 -3.42
CA ASP A 74 4.72 -11.93 -2.09
C ASP A 74 4.32 -10.86 -1.06
N ILE A 75 3.50 -11.24 -0.08
CA ILE A 75 2.95 -10.32 0.92
C ILE A 75 3.41 -10.76 2.29
N TYR A 76 4.16 -9.90 2.96
CA TYR A 76 4.60 -10.07 4.33
C TYR A 76 3.89 -9.05 5.21
N THR A 77 2.90 -9.46 5.96
CA THR A 77 2.12 -8.59 6.85
C THR A 77 2.82 -8.27 8.17
N GLY A 78 4.03 -8.75 8.33
CA GLY A 78 4.98 -8.55 9.42
C GLY A 78 5.98 -9.69 9.47
N GLY A 79 7.02 -9.59 10.31
CA GLY A 79 8.02 -10.63 10.49
C GLY A 79 8.80 -10.99 9.22
N PHE A 80 8.97 -10.05 8.29
CA PHE A 80 9.63 -10.28 7.00
C PHE A 80 11.14 -10.47 7.13
N GLU A 81 11.73 -11.12 6.13
CA GLU A 81 13.14 -11.55 6.09
C GLU A 81 14.14 -10.37 6.13
N SER A 82 15.38 -10.65 6.56
CA SER A 82 16.44 -9.65 6.73
C SER A 82 16.88 -8.95 5.43
N LYS A 83 16.57 -9.51 4.26
CA LYS A 83 16.83 -8.85 2.96
C LYS A 83 16.03 -7.55 2.79
N TYR A 84 14.85 -7.45 3.38
CA TYR A 84 14.03 -6.24 3.30
C TYR A 84 14.32 -5.29 4.45
N GLY A 85 14.60 -4.03 4.16
CA GLY A 85 14.84 -2.98 5.14
C GLY A 85 14.12 -1.68 4.81
N GLY A 86 14.22 -0.70 5.72
CA GLY A 86 13.71 0.66 5.53
C GLY A 86 12.19 0.79 5.64
N ARG A 87 11.49 -0.19 6.20
CA ARG A 87 10.06 -0.14 6.53
C ARG A 87 9.76 -0.96 7.78
N ILE A 88 8.73 -0.53 8.52
CA ILE A 88 8.41 -1.07 9.85
C ILE A 88 7.07 -1.80 9.93
N SER A 89 6.30 -1.95 8.83
CA SER A 89 5.01 -2.63 8.90
C SER A 89 4.93 -3.87 8.01
N SER A 90 5.03 -3.72 6.71
CA SER A 90 4.84 -4.82 5.75
C SER A 90 5.71 -4.67 4.51
N VAL A 91 5.77 -5.75 3.72
CA VAL A 91 6.40 -5.76 2.39
C VAL A 91 5.44 -6.40 1.40
N ILE A 92 5.28 -5.76 0.24
CA ILE A 92 4.52 -6.24 -0.90
C ILE A 92 5.50 -6.26 -2.08
N ASP A 93 5.95 -7.45 -2.47
CA ASP A 93 6.94 -7.63 -3.53
C ASP A 93 6.27 -8.22 -4.76
N ILE A 94 6.12 -7.41 -5.81
CA ILE A 94 5.46 -7.75 -7.06
C ILE A 94 6.52 -7.98 -8.12
N THR A 95 6.53 -9.17 -8.67
CA THR A 95 7.41 -9.53 -9.79
C THR A 95 6.58 -9.73 -11.04
N TYR A 96 6.94 -9.02 -12.12
CA TYR A 96 6.36 -9.23 -13.42
C TYR A 96 7.08 -10.34 -14.19
N ARG A 97 6.31 -11.08 -15.00
CA ARG A 97 6.83 -12.12 -15.87
C ARG A 97 7.70 -11.55 -16.99
N ASP A 98 8.44 -12.37 -17.63
CA ASP A 98 9.13 -12.02 -18.87
C ASP A 98 8.14 -12.10 -20.05
N GLY A 99 8.45 -11.41 -21.16
CA GLY A 99 7.67 -11.47 -22.38
C GLY A 99 7.74 -12.85 -23.07
N ASN A 100 6.88 -13.07 -24.05
CA ASN A 100 6.78 -14.32 -24.78
C ASN A 100 8.00 -14.53 -25.70
N ARG A 101 8.77 -15.59 -25.49
CA ARG A 101 9.95 -15.92 -26.28
C ARG A 101 9.65 -16.78 -27.52
N SER A 102 8.43 -17.29 -27.66
CA SER A 102 8.07 -18.22 -28.74
C SER A 102 7.38 -17.55 -29.92
N LYS A 103 6.43 -16.65 -29.63
CA LYS A 103 5.60 -15.97 -30.65
C LYS A 103 5.19 -14.58 -30.20
N PHE A 104 4.76 -13.76 -31.15
CA PHE A 104 4.03 -12.53 -30.86
C PHE A 104 2.69 -12.86 -30.21
N ALA A 105 2.33 -12.15 -29.14
CA ALA A 105 1.10 -12.32 -28.39
C ALA A 105 0.67 -10.96 -27.82
N GLY A 106 -0.60 -10.86 -27.46
CA GLY A 106 -1.09 -9.65 -26.85
C GLY A 106 -2.49 -9.83 -26.28
N LYS A 107 -2.91 -8.82 -25.53
CA LYS A 107 -4.27 -8.68 -25.02
C LYS A 107 -4.67 -7.21 -25.10
N VAL A 108 -5.87 -6.96 -25.61
CA VAL A 108 -6.53 -5.65 -25.53
C VAL A 108 -7.79 -5.80 -24.71
N SER A 109 -8.10 -4.82 -23.89
CA SER A 109 -9.33 -4.79 -23.11
C SER A 109 -9.85 -3.37 -23.00
N ALA A 110 -11.18 -3.27 -22.87
CA ALA A 110 -11.86 -2.02 -22.65
C ALA A 110 -13.07 -2.22 -21.74
N SER A 111 -13.31 -1.24 -20.91
CA SER A 111 -14.49 -1.09 -20.07
C SER A 111 -14.87 0.39 -20.01
N PRO A 112 -16.02 0.77 -19.45
CA PRO A 112 -16.33 2.18 -19.22
C PRO A 112 -15.31 2.91 -18.34
N PHE A 113 -14.52 2.15 -17.58
CA PHE A 113 -13.56 2.72 -16.64
C PHE A 113 -12.19 2.96 -17.26
N MET A 114 -11.74 2.05 -18.13
CA MET A 114 -10.40 2.15 -18.74
C MET A 114 -10.28 1.33 -20.02
N ALA A 115 -9.31 1.69 -20.85
CA ALA A 115 -8.80 0.89 -21.94
C ALA A 115 -7.35 0.50 -21.67
N LYS A 116 -6.96 -0.73 -22.04
CA LYS A 116 -5.60 -1.21 -21.87
C LYS A 116 -5.16 -2.16 -22.98
N ALA A 117 -3.87 -2.18 -23.24
CA ALA A 117 -3.25 -3.07 -24.19
C ALA A 117 -1.93 -3.62 -23.65
N VAL A 118 -1.69 -4.89 -23.88
CA VAL A 118 -0.43 -5.59 -23.63
C VAL A 118 0.03 -6.21 -24.93
N ILE A 119 1.28 -5.98 -25.30
CA ILE A 119 1.92 -6.63 -26.45
C ILE A 119 3.26 -7.21 -26.01
N GLU A 120 3.58 -8.38 -26.51
CA GLU A 120 4.81 -9.09 -26.17
C GLU A 120 5.29 -9.97 -27.31
N GLY A 121 6.58 -10.24 -27.35
CA GLY A 121 7.13 -11.10 -28.38
C GLY A 121 8.61 -11.44 -28.18
N PRO A 122 9.12 -12.31 -29.06
CA PRO A 122 10.51 -12.75 -29.04
C PRO A 122 11.47 -11.65 -29.53
N LEU A 123 12.68 -11.63 -28.96
CA LEU A 123 13.81 -10.83 -29.41
C LEU A 123 15.00 -11.74 -29.71
N GLY A 124 15.67 -11.46 -30.80
CA GLY A 124 16.88 -12.19 -31.22
C GLY A 124 16.59 -13.52 -31.91
N LYS A 125 17.64 -14.31 -32.08
CA LYS A 125 17.58 -15.61 -32.78
C LYS A 125 16.98 -16.69 -31.89
N LYS A 126 16.23 -17.62 -32.48
CA LYS A 126 15.74 -18.81 -31.78
C LYS A 126 16.87 -19.82 -31.58
N GLY A 127 16.97 -20.31 -30.38
CA GLY A 127 17.88 -21.38 -30.02
C GLY A 127 17.40 -22.76 -30.50
N LYS A 128 18.15 -23.82 -30.12
CA LYS A 128 17.78 -25.21 -30.42
C LYS A 128 16.47 -25.64 -29.75
N ASP A 129 16.09 -25.00 -28.67
CA ASP A 129 14.83 -25.16 -27.91
C ASP A 129 13.61 -24.50 -28.59
N GLY A 130 13.82 -23.81 -29.73
CA GLY A 130 12.78 -23.07 -30.46
C GLY A 130 12.39 -21.73 -29.82
N LEU A 131 13.04 -21.33 -28.72
CA LEU A 131 12.81 -20.07 -28.02
C LEU A 131 13.84 -19.01 -28.43
N ALA A 132 13.43 -17.75 -28.50
CA ALA A 132 14.34 -16.64 -28.75
C ALA A 132 15.25 -16.40 -27.53
N SER A 133 16.43 -15.82 -27.77
CA SER A 133 17.38 -15.47 -26.71
C SER A 133 16.84 -14.38 -25.78
N GLY A 134 15.90 -13.57 -26.25
CA GLY A 134 15.26 -12.54 -25.45
C GLY A 134 13.76 -12.40 -25.72
N SER A 135 13.13 -11.50 -24.99
CA SER A 135 11.74 -11.10 -25.17
C SER A 135 11.53 -9.65 -24.81
N TYR A 136 10.49 -9.07 -25.38
CA TYR A 136 9.98 -7.76 -25.00
C TYR A 136 8.54 -7.87 -24.53
N MET A 137 8.14 -6.91 -23.71
CA MET A 137 6.78 -6.74 -23.21
C MET A 137 6.52 -5.24 -23.02
N LEU A 138 5.40 -4.76 -23.55
CA LEU A 138 4.94 -3.37 -23.42
C LEU A 138 3.48 -3.37 -23.02
N THR A 139 3.09 -2.47 -22.15
CA THR A 139 1.70 -2.25 -21.77
C THR A 139 1.39 -0.77 -21.65
N GLY A 140 0.17 -0.41 -22.01
CA GLY A 140 -0.41 0.90 -21.79
C GLY A 140 -1.82 0.75 -21.25
N LYS A 141 -2.17 1.61 -20.30
CA LYS A 141 -3.50 1.69 -19.67
C LYS A 141 -3.90 3.14 -19.53
N HIS A 142 -5.15 3.47 -19.88
CA HIS A 142 -5.68 4.83 -19.79
C HIS A 142 -7.10 4.82 -19.24
N SER A 143 -7.40 5.76 -18.34
CA SER A 143 -8.73 5.97 -17.78
C SER A 143 -9.70 6.54 -18.82
N LEU A 144 -10.93 6.05 -18.81
CA LEU A 144 -12.04 6.60 -19.61
C LEU A 144 -13.10 7.27 -18.71
N LEU A 145 -12.88 7.28 -17.39
CA LEU A 145 -13.87 7.69 -16.39
C LEU A 145 -14.37 9.11 -16.57
N ASP A 146 -13.49 10.04 -16.88
CA ASP A 146 -13.88 11.44 -17.10
C ASP A 146 -14.92 11.60 -18.24
N TYR A 147 -14.84 10.75 -19.27
CA TYR A 147 -15.78 10.79 -20.40
C TYR A 147 -17.02 9.94 -20.19
N THR A 148 -16.84 8.72 -19.70
CA THR A 148 -17.91 7.71 -19.66
C THR A 148 -18.80 7.85 -18.45
N SER A 149 -18.27 8.29 -17.30
CA SER A 149 -19.01 8.32 -16.05
C SER A 149 -20.14 9.35 -16.07
N ARG A 150 -19.98 10.48 -16.73
CA ARG A 150 -21.04 11.52 -16.89
C ARG A 150 -22.29 10.96 -17.58
N SER A 151 -22.10 10.08 -18.56
CA SER A 151 -23.19 9.50 -19.32
C SER A 151 -23.77 8.24 -18.69
N LEU A 152 -22.90 7.39 -18.10
CA LEU A 152 -23.30 6.08 -17.59
C LEU A 152 -23.71 6.11 -16.11
N TYR A 153 -23.23 7.08 -15.34
CA TYR A 153 -23.47 7.20 -13.90
C TYR A 153 -23.92 8.61 -13.51
N PRO A 154 -25.07 9.10 -14.05
CA PRO A 154 -25.52 10.49 -13.88
C PRO A 154 -25.91 10.84 -12.43
N THR A 155 -26.01 9.88 -11.54
CA THR A 155 -26.32 10.07 -10.12
C THR A 155 -25.07 10.29 -9.24
N ILE A 156 -23.88 10.20 -9.83
CA ILE A 156 -22.63 10.37 -9.10
C ILE A 156 -22.15 11.80 -9.24
N ASN A 157 -21.71 12.41 -8.13
CA ASN A 157 -21.16 13.77 -8.09
C ASN A 157 -22.08 14.80 -8.78
N ASP A 158 -23.37 14.74 -8.46
CA ASP A 158 -24.41 15.62 -9.01
C ASP A 158 -24.44 15.71 -10.54
N GLY A 159 -24.12 14.60 -11.21
CA GLY A 159 -24.08 14.52 -12.67
C GLY A 159 -22.74 14.92 -13.30
N ASN A 160 -21.78 15.38 -12.51
CA ASN A 160 -20.44 15.73 -13.00
C ASN A 160 -19.55 14.51 -13.30
N GLY A 161 -20.01 13.32 -12.88
CA GLY A 161 -19.27 12.07 -13.08
C GLY A 161 -18.10 11.89 -12.11
N LEU A 162 -17.22 10.96 -12.46
CA LEU A 162 -16.02 10.64 -11.69
C LEU A 162 -14.82 11.40 -12.29
N PRO A 163 -14.22 12.35 -11.56
CA PRO A 163 -13.19 13.25 -12.09
C PRO A 163 -11.80 12.60 -12.10
N PHE A 164 -11.70 11.35 -12.51
CA PHE A 164 -10.47 10.56 -12.47
C PHE A 164 -9.89 10.35 -13.86
N ASN A 165 -8.66 10.81 -14.04
CA ASN A 165 -7.91 10.61 -15.28
C ASN A 165 -6.52 10.05 -14.96
N PHE A 166 -6.16 8.91 -15.54
CA PHE A 166 -4.82 8.36 -15.37
C PHE A 166 -4.31 7.69 -16.66
N THR A 167 -3.00 7.64 -16.78
CA THR A 167 -2.30 6.95 -17.87
C THR A 167 -1.08 6.22 -17.32
N ASP A 168 -0.96 4.93 -17.65
CA ASP A 168 0.18 4.09 -17.31
C ASP A 168 0.88 3.56 -18.55
N LEU A 169 2.18 3.51 -18.48
CA LEU A 169 3.04 2.84 -19.44
C LEU A 169 4.04 1.97 -18.68
N TYR A 170 4.25 0.75 -19.13
CA TYR A 170 5.31 -0.12 -18.64
C TYR A 170 5.96 -0.87 -19.80
N GLY A 171 7.28 -1.04 -19.74
CA GLY A 171 8.03 -1.83 -20.69
C GLY A 171 9.12 -2.65 -20.03
N LYS A 172 9.36 -3.87 -20.55
CA LYS A 172 10.41 -4.79 -20.07
C LYS A 172 11.07 -5.52 -21.23
N LEU A 173 12.39 -5.50 -21.25
CA LEU A 173 13.24 -6.30 -22.13
C LEU A 173 13.96 -7.33 -21.29
N THR A 174 13.96 -8.58 -21.71
CA THR A 174 14.66 -9.67 -21.00
C THR A 174 15.54 -10.43 -21.95
N PHE A 175 16.79 -10.64 -21.56
CA PHE A 175 17.78 -11.44 -22.27
C PHE A 175 18.17 -12.64 -21.39
N ASN A 176 18.10 -13.83 -21.98
CA ASN A 176 18.40 -15.08 -21.29
C ASN A 176 19.73 -15.62 -21.80
N GLY A 177 20.61 -15.91 -20.86
CA GLY A 177 21.87 -16.58 -21.09
C GLY A 177 21.76 -18.09 -20.86
N GLU A 178 22.89 -18.76 -20.95
CA GLU A 178 22.99 -20.19 -20.65
C GLU A 178 22.83 -20.46 -19.14
N GLY A 179 22.43 -21.68 -18.77
CA GLY A 179 22.33 -22.10 -17.37
C GLY A 179 21.24 -21.42 -16.53
N GLY A 180 20.33 -20.62 -17.14
CA GLY A 180 19.28 -19.91 -16.42
C GLY A 180 19.67 -18.50 -15.97
N SER A 181 20.86 -18.02 -16.33
CA SER A 181 21.26 -16.62 -16.14
C SER A 181 20.42 -15.70 -17.01
N LYS A 182 20.06 -14.51 -16.51
CA LYS A 182 19.29 -13.55 -17.28
C LYS A 182 19.56 -12.09 -16.85
N VAL A 183 19.30 -11.17 -17.76
CA VAL A 183 19.31 -9.73 -17.53
C VAL A 183 17.99 -9.16 -18.02
N SER A 184 17.38 -8.28 -17.25
CA SER A 184 16.16 -7.57 -17.60
C SER A 184 16.35 -6.07 -17.42
N VAL A 185 15.87 -5.28 -18.39
CA VAL A 185 15.76 -3.82 -18.30
C VAL A 185 14.29 -3.49 -18.36
N PHE A 186 13.81 -2.61 -17.49
CA PHE A 186 12.41 -2.24 -17.43
C PHE A 186 12.23 -0.77 -17.06
N GLY A 187 11.07 -0.23 -17.40
CA GLY A 187 10.69 1.13 -17.03
C GLY A 187 9.19 1.28 -16.97
N PHE A 188 8.75 2.23 -16.16
CA PHE A 188 7.34 2.59 -16.04
C PHE A 188 7.18 4.12 -15.96
N SER A 189 5.99 4.57 -16.32
CA SER A 189 5.52 5.95 -16.10
C SER A 189 4.04 5.91 -15.82
N ASN A 190 3.61 6.61 -14.79
CA ASN A 190 2.21 6.86 -14.53
C ASN A 190 1.95 8.34 -14.31
N GLN A 191 0.79 8.79 -14.75
CA GLN A 191 0.27 10.14 -14.54
C GLN A 191 -1.16 10.00 -14.05
N ASP A 192 -1.54 10.76 -13.05
CA ASP A 192 -2.88 10.72 -12.47
C ASP A 192 -3.33 12.13 -12.12
N SER A 193 -4.59 12.43 -12.37
CA SER A 193 -5.22 13.72 -12.08
C SER A 193 -6.63 13.51 -11.58
N VAL A 194 -6.98 14.20 -10.51
CA VAL A 194 -8.30 14.17 -9.89
C VAL A 194 -8.76 15.60 -9.67
N ASN A 195 -9.78 16.03 -10.42
CA ASN A 195 -10.25 17.40 -10.43
C ASN A 195 -11.64 17.48 -9.82
N TYR A 196 -11.71 17.80 -8.54
CA TYR A 196 -12.96 18.14 -7.86
C TYR A 196 -13.26 19.64 -7.98
N ASN A 197 -14.53 20.02 -7.85
CA ASN A 197 -14.92 21.44 -7.85
C ASN A 197 -14.24 22.28 -6.75
N VAL A 198 -13.77 21.64 -5.70
CA VAL A 198 -13.18 22.26 -4.50
C VAL A 198 -11.69 22.00 -4.35
N ALA A 199 -11.11 21.08 -5.12
CA ALA A 199 -9.71 20.71 -5.01
C ALA A 199 -9.20 19.98 -6.24
N ASP A 200 -7.96 20.24 -6.61
CA ASP A 200 -7.20 19.55 -7.65
C ASP A 200 -6.07 18.75 -7.02
N LEU A 201 -5.95 17.49 -7.42
CA LEU A 201 -4.89 16.60 -6.97
C LEU A 201 -4.24 15.93 -8.18
N ASP A 202 -2.97 16.23 -8.39
CA ASP A 202 -2.16 15.66 -9.46
C ASP A 202 -1.00 14.88 -8.88
N TRP A 203 -0.68 13.74 -9.48
CA TRP A 203 0.57 13.06 -9.20
C TRP A 203 1.16 12.33 -10.41
N ASN A 204 2.48 12.27 -10.41
CA ASN A 204 3.26 11.59 -11.41
C ASN A 204 4.24 10.65 -10.75
N ALA A 205 4.41 9.46 -11.31
CA ALA A 205 5.47 8.56 -10.91
C ALA A 205 6.16 7.98 -12.14
N SER A 206 7.45 7.81 -12.04
CA SER A 206 8.24 7.19 -13.10
C SER A 206 9.44 6.47 -12.51
N GLY A 207 9.95 5.50 -13.24
CA GLY A 207 11.13 4.79 -12.79
C GLY A 207 11.55 3.71 -13.76
N GLY A 208 12.66 3.10 -13.45
CA GLY A 208 13.18 2.00 -14.25
C GLY A 208 14.40 1.38 -13.60
N GLY A 209 14.82 0.28 -14.16
CA GLY A 209 15.95 -0.43 -13.63
C GLY A 209 16.48 -1.55 -14.49
N LEU A 210 17.57 -2.09 -14.01
CA LEU A 210 18.24 -3.27 -14.52
C LEU A 210 18.31 -4.31 -13.43
N ASN A 211 17.77 -5.49 -13.70
CA ASN A 211 17.87 -6.65 -12.83
C ASN A 211 18.66 -7.75 -13.53
N PHE A 212 19.55 -8.39 -12.81
CA PHE A 212 20.24 -9.56 -13.33
C PHE A 212 20.19 -10.73 -12.35
N THR A 213 20.26 -11.90 -12.92
CA THR A 213 20.36 -13.17 -12.21
C THR A 213 21.51 -13.96 -12.84
N LEU A 214 22.46 -14.38 -12.03
CA LEU A 214 23.56 -15.22 -12.46
C LEU A 214 23.46 -16.58 -11.78
N VAL A 215 23.55 -17.63 -12.59
CA VAL A 215 23.52 -19.03 -12.14
C VAL A 215 24.82 -19.68 -12.64
N PRO A 216 25.91 -19.60 -11.85
CA PRO A 216 27.18 -20.22 -12.24
C PRO A 216 27.03 -21.75 -12.30
N SER A 217 27.50 -22.39 -13.38
CA SER A 217 27.39 -23.83 -13.59
C SER A 217 28.27 -24.67 -12.64
N SER A 218 29.29 -24.04 -12.05
CA SER A 218 30.30 -24.71 -11.21
C SER A 218 30.21 -24.42 -9.72
N SER A 219 29.21 -23.64 -9.30
CA SER A 219 29.08 -23.20 -7.91
C SER A 219 27.61 -23.29 -7.42
N PRO A 220 27.36 -23.69 -6.18
CA PRO A 220 26.01 -23.70 -5.58
C PRO A 220 25.54 -22.29 -5.15
N ILE A 221 26.13 -21.23 -5.72
CA ILE A 221 25.78 -19.85 -5.43
C ILE A 221 24.84 -19.32 -6.52
N PHE A 222 23.75 -18.70 -6.09
CA PHE A 222 22.84 -17.96 -6.93
C PHE A 222 22.98 -16.46 -6.62
N ILE A 223 23.19 -15.65 -7.65
CA ILE A 223 23.46 -14.23 -7.49
C ILE A 223 22.34 -13.43 -8.15
N ARG A 224 21.75 -12.50 -7.43
CA ARG A 224 20.84 -11.48 -7.96
C ARG A 224 21.43 -10.10 -7.71
N GLY A 225 21.22 -9.21 -8.66
CA GLY A 225 21.54 -7.82 -8.46
C GLY A 225 20.52 -6.94 -9.15
N HIS A 226 20.41 -5.72 -8.66
CA HIS A 226 19.55 -4.70 -9.23
C HIS A 226 20.18 -3.32 -9.12
N VAL A 227 19.84 -2.47 -10.10
CA VAL A 227 20.10 -1.04 -10.09
C VAL A 227 18.82 -0.37 -10.57
N ASN A 228 18.11 0.27 -9.67
CA ASN A 228 16.78 0.81 -9.92
C ASN A 228 16.73 2.28 -9.51
N GLY A 229 15.88 3.06 -10.18
CA GLY A 229 15.56 4.42 -9.78
C GLY A 229 14.08 4.69 -9.97
N SER A 230 13.49 5.43 -9.04
CA SER A 230 12.08 5.83 -9.13
C SER A 230 11.86 7.23 -8.56
N ASN A 231 10.89 7.94 -9.13
CA ASN A 231 10.45 9.26 -8.72
C ASN A 231 8.94 9.24 -8.49
N TYR A 232 8.50 10.06 -7.56
CA TYR A 232 7.10 10.35 -7.30
C TYR A 232 6.95 11.81 -6.95
N GLU A 233 5.94 12.46 -7.50
CA GLU A 233 5.64 13.87 -7.28
C GLU A 233 4.13 14.05 -7.17
N THR A 234 3.67 14.82 -6.20
CA THR A 234 2.23 15.14 -6.01
C THR A 234 2.04 16.59 -5.65
N THR A 235 0.99 17.17 -6.20
CA THR A 235 0.52 18.53 -5.90
C THR A 235 -0.94 18.46 -5.52
N PHE A 236 -1.32 19.14 -4.46
CA PHE A 236 -2.68 19.25 -3.99
C PHE A 236 -3.04 20.72 -3.78
N LEU A 237 -4.05 21.18 -4.49
CA LEU A 237 -4.53 22.55 -4.46
C LEU A 237 -6.01 22.57 -4.07
N GLU A 238 -6.32 23.13 -2.91
CA GLU A 238 -7.69 23.40 -2.49
C GLU A 238 -8.06 24.84 -2.85
N THR A 239 -9.32 25.07 -3.22
CA THR A 239 -9.81 26.41 -3.58
C THR A 239 -9.62 27.38 -2.42
N GLY A 240 -8.86 28.44 -2.65
CA GLY A 240 -8.57 29.46 -1.64
C GLY A 240 -7.47 29.13 -0.64
N GLN A 241 -6.75 28.02 -0.86
CA GLN A 241 -5.61 27.60 -0.03
C GLN A 241 -4.30 27.63 -0.83
N GLU A 242 -3.19 27.67 -0.12
CA GLU A 242 -1.87 27.54 -0.72
C GLU A 242 -1.60 26.07 -1.16
N PRO A 243 -0.92 25.85 -2.31
CA PRO A 243 -0.68 24.52 -2.81
C PRO A 243 0.25 23.71 -1.90
N ARG A 244 -0.14 22.47 -1.61
CA ARG A 244 0.71 21.48 -0.93
C ARG A 244 1.49 20.70 -1.99
N TYR A 245 2.73 20.44 -1.72
CA TYR A 245 3.64 19.80 -2.67
C TYR A 245 4.50 18.74 -2.01
N SER A 246 4.70 17.61 -2.67
CA SER A 246 5.67 16.61 -2.24
C SER A 246 6.32 15.93 -3.43
N LYS A 247 7.63 15.78 -3.34
CA LYS A 247 8.44 15.06 -4.32
C LYS A 247 9.44 14.16 -3.64
N ILE A 248 9.58 12.94 -4.15
CA ILE A 248 10.64 12.03 -3.78
C ILE A 248 11.25 11.44 -5.05
N GLY A 249 12.58 11.45 -5.13
CA GLY A 249 13.33 10.75 -6.16
C GLY A 249 14.45 9.97 -5.52
N GLY A 250 14.67 8.75 -5.97
CA GLY A 250 15.71 7.92 -5.37
C GLY A 250 16.22 6.82 -6.29
N PHE A 251 17.33 6.25 -5.86
CA PHE A 251 17.93 5.07 -6.47
C PHE A 251 18.12 3.97 -5.42
N ASP A 252 18.16 2.74 -5.87
CA ASP A 252 18.48 1.56 -5.08
C ASP A 252 19.38 0.63 -5.89
N LEU A 253 20.50 0.24 -5.29
CA LEU A 253 21.45 -0.73 -5.83
C LEU A 253 21.61 -1.85 -4.82
N GLY A 254 21.46 -3.10 -5.24
CA GLY A 254 21.57 -4.23 -4.35
C GLY A 254 22.15 -5.47 -4.99
N PHE A 255 22.76 -6.28 -4.14
CA PHE A 255 23.26 -7.61 -4.48
C PHE A 255 22.85 -8.61 -3.40
N ASP A 256 22.26 -9.70 -3.84
CA ASP A 256 21.81 -10.82 -3.02
C ASP A 256 22.52 -12.10 -3.46
N PHE A 257 23.08 -12.81 -2.51
CA PHE A 257 23.76 -14.09 -2.71
C PHE A 257 23.00 -15.16 -1.95
N THR A 258 22.65 -16.24 -2.63
CA THR A 258 22.06 -17.43 -2.01
C THR A 258 23.02 -18.60 -2.19
N PHE A 259 23.53 -19.14 -1.10
CA PHE A 259 24.35 -20.33 -1.08
C PHE A 259 23.50 -21.52 -0.66
N PHE A 260 23.27 -22.45 -1.60
CA PHE A 260 22.50 -23.66 -1.37
C PHE A 260 23.37 -24.72 -0.69
N GLN A 261 22.85 -25.24 0.40
CA GLN A 261 23.49 -26.32 1.15
C GLN A 261 22.73 -27.63 0.97
N LYS A 262 23.29 -28.73 1.54
CA LYS A 262 22.57 -30.00 1.61
C LYS A 262 21.28 -29.85 2.42
N ASN A 263 20.28 -30.71 2.16
CA ASN A 263 19.00 -30.77 2.85
C ASN A 263 18.13 -29.49 2.71
N GLU A 264 18.19 -28.81 1.56
CA GLU A 264 17.41 -27.60 1.28
C GLU A 264 17.69 -26.43 2.25
N SER A 265 18.75 -26.51 3.05
CA SER A 265 19.22 -25.39 3.86
C SER A 265 19.94 -24.37 3.00
N GLU A 266 19.85 -23.10 3.36
CA GLU A 266 20.43 -22.03 2.57
C GLU A 266 20.97 -20.89 3.44
N LEU A 267 22.06 -20.28 2.98
CA LEU A 267 22.60 -19.05 3.52
C LEU A 267 22.35 -17.92 2.51
N ASN A 268 21.58 -16.94 2.91
CA ASN A 268 21.32 -15.72 2.14
C ASN A 268 22.08 -14.56 2.77
N TYR A 269 22.81 -13.80 1.98
CA TYR A 269 23.48 -12.59 2.44
C TYR A 269 23.54 -11.58 1.30
N GLY A 270 23.64 -10.32 1.65
CA GLY A 270 23.66 -9.26 0.65
C GLY A 270 23.85 -7.89 1.25
N PHE A 271 23.86 -6.92 0.34
CA PHE A 271 23.92 -5.52 0.70
C PHE A 271 23.09 -4.68 -0.27
N ASN A 272 22.63 -3.54 0.19
CA ASN A 272 21.98 -2.54 -0.64
C ASN A 272 22.46 -1.13 -0.27
N LEU A 273 22.51 -0.26 -1.26
CA LEU A 273 22.75 1.17 -1.16
C LEU A 273 21.57 1.90 -1.77
N SER A 274 20.90 2.73 -0.99
CA SER A 274 19.78 3.54 -1.44
C SER A 274 20.04 5.01 -1.16
N GLY A 275 19.65 5.89 -2.07
CA GLY A 275 19.69 7.34 -1.88
C GLY A 275 18.36 7.97 -2.24
N PHE A 276 17.91 8.96 -1.45
CA PHE A 276 16.62 9.64 -1.65
C PHE A 276 16.79 11.13 -1.52
N ASN A 277 16.14 11.88 -2.40
CA ASN A 277 15.94 13.32 -2.28
C ASN A 277 14.43 13.55 -2.09
N THR A 278 14.07 14.20 -0.99
CA THR A 278 12.67 14.55 -0.67
C THR A 278 12.52 16.06 -0.58
N GLN A 279 11.43 16.56 -1.17
CA GLN A 279 10.98 17.95 -1.04
C GLN A 279 9.53 17.91 -0.59
N PHE A 280 9.19 18.76 0.37
CA PHE A 280 7.89 18.74 0.99
C PHE A 280 7.47 20.13 1.43
N ILE A 281 6.24 20.52 1.10
CA ILE A 281 5.58 21.76 1.54
C ILE A 281 4.16 21.42 1.93
N THR A 282 3.78 21.77 3.15
CA THR A 282 2.39 21.69 3.62
C THR A 282 2.07 22.85 4.57
N PHE A 283 0.81 22.97 4.90
CA PHE A 283 0.31 23.96 5.86
C PHE A 283 -0.56 23.24 6.90
N ASN A 284 -0.48 23.64 8.16
CA ASN A 284 -1.40 23.16 9.19
C ASN A 284 -2.72 23.97 9.14
N GLU A 285 -3.71 23.61 9.99
CA GLU A 285 -5.00 24.29 10.08
C GLU A 285 -4.92 25.79 10.41
N LEU A 286 -3.79 26.24 10.95
CA LEU A 286 -3.47 27.63 11.28
C LEU A 286 -2.66 28.33 10.18
N GLU A 287 -2.60 27.74 8.97
CA GLU A 287 -1.86 28.24 7.81
C GLU A 287 -0.36 28.39 8.07
N ARG A 288 0.19 27.68 9.07
CA ARG A 288 1.62 27.65 9.32
C ARG A 288 2.31 26.71 8.34
N LYS A 289 3.24 27.26 7.54
CA LYS A 289 4.03 26.51 6.57
C LYS A 289 4.97 25.53 7.29
N ILE A 290 4.97 24.29 6.81
CA ILE A 290 5.95 23.25 7.14
C ILE A 290 6.65 22.90 5.84
N GLU A 291 7.96 23.14 5.78
CA GLU A 291 8.78 22.91 4.60
C GLU A 291 10.01 22.09 4.97
N ALA A 292 10.29 21.05 4.20
CA ALA A 292 11.45 20.20 4.38
C ALA A 292 12.06 19.80 3.02
N SER A 293 13.38 19.85 2.93
CA SER A 293 14.13 19.33 1.79
C SER A 293 15.33 18.57 2.31
N ASN A 294 15.34 17.25 2.11
CA ASN A 294 16.35 16.37 2.68
C ASN A 294 16.93 15.44 1.63
N PHE A 295 18.23 15.21 1.73
CA PHE A 295 18.93 14.17 1.00
C PHE A 295 19.38 13.09 1.99
N THR A 296 19.01 11.84 1.73
CA THR A 296 19.23 10.72 2.62
C THR A 296 19.97 9.60 1.90
N THR A 297 20.96 9.02 2.57
CA THR A 297 21.65 7.82 2.11
C THR A 297 21.50 6.71 3.15
N GLU A 298 21.13 5.54 2.69
CA GLU A 298 20.96 4.34 3.51
C GLU A 298 21.83 3.21 2.96
N ILE A 299 22.57 2.54 3.84
CA ILE A 299 23.37 1.37 3.51
C ILE A 299 22.89 0.20 4.37
N GLY A 300 22.39 -0.83 3.72
CA GLY A 300 21.94 -2.05 4.38
C GLY A 300 22.86 -3.22 4.08
N SER A 301 23.17 -4.02 5.07
CA SER A 301 23.78 -5.35 4.88
C SER A 301 23.02 -6.37 5.71
N TYR A 302 22.93 -7.59 5.22
CA TYR A 302 22.22 -8.63 5.93
C TYR A 302 22.83 -10.01 5.74
N VAL A 303 22.57 -10.86 6.72
CA VAL A 303 22.79 -12.30 6.67
C VAL A 303 21.54 -12.99 7.18
N ASN A 304 21.14 -14.07 6.54
CA ASN A 304 19.98 -14.88 6.90
C ASN A 304 20.29 -16.35 6.66
N TYR A 305 20.18 -17.18 7.69
CA TYR A 305 20.38 -18.61 7.60
C TYR A 305 19.05 -19.34 7.79
N ARG A 306 18.72 -20.20 6.82
CA ARG A 306 17.56 -21.08 6.85
C ARG A 306 18.03 -22.52 6.99
N LEU A 307 17.72 -23.13 8.13
CA LEU A 307 18.02 -24.52 8.44
C LEU A 307 16.75 -25.36 8.26
N VAL A 308 16.83 -26.36 7.37
CA VAL A 308 15.72 -27.29 7.12
C VAL A 308 16.05 -28.65 7.71
N THR A 309 15.16 -29.14 8.55
CA THR A 309 15.18 -30.50 9.11
C THR A 309 13.85 -31.21 8.78
N PRO A 310 13.69 -32.50 9.00
CA PRO A 310 12.48 -33.24 8.62
C PRO A 310 11.17 -32.65 9.20
N ARG A 311 11.23 -32.08 10.40
CA ARG A 311 10.04 -31.49 11.07
C ARG A 311 10.13 -30.00 11.30
N TRP A 312 11.32 -29.42 11.33
CA TRP A 312 11.53 -28.02 11.64
C TRP A 312 12.18 -27.26 10.49
N VAL A 313 11.72 -26.05 10.28
CA VAL A 313 12.44 -25.04 9.51
C VAL A 313 12.72 -23.88 10.45
N TYR A 314 14.00 -23.60 10.68
CA TYR A 314 14.43 -22.45 11.46
C TYR A 314 15.00 -21.40 10.53
N GLN A 315 14.77 -20.15 10.86
CA GLN A 315 15.32 -19.01 10.15
C GLN A 315 15.85 -18.01 11.17
N GLY A 316 17.12 -17.66 11.04
CA GLY A 316 17.75 -16.63 11.85
C GLY A 316 18.46 -15.64 10.95
N GLY A 317 18.25 -14.35 11.17
CA GLY A 317 18.86 -13.31 10.37
C GLY A 317 19.19 -12.07 11.18
N LEU A 318 20.17 -11.32 10.69
CA LEU A 318 20.55 -10.02 11.20
C LEU A 318 20.69 -9.07 10.01
N ARG A 319 20.08 -7.91 10.12
CA ARG A 319 20.31 -6.76 9.24
C ARG A 319 20.98 -5.66 10.02
N MET A 320 21.97 -5.03 9.42
CA MET A 320 22.55 -3.77 9.85
C MET A 320 22.15 -2.70 8.84
N GLN A 321 21.49 -1.66 9.30
CA GLN A 321 21.04 -0.54 8.49
C GLN A 321 21.74 0.73 8.98
N LEU A 322 22.60 1.33 8.16
CA LEU A 322 23.22 2.62 8.40
C LEU A 322 22.38 3.70 7.72
N TYR A 323 21.89 4.63 8.48
CA TYR A 323 21.24 5.88 8.05
C TYR A 323 22.30 7.00 8.09
N ALA A 324 23.01 7.16 6.97
CA ALA A 324 24.21 8.03 6.93
C ALA A 324 23.85 9.50 7.26
N SER A 325 22.74 10.00 6.75
CA SER A 325 22.27 11.37 6.99
C SER A 325 21.91 11.65 8.45
N LEU A 326 21.56 10.62 9.22
CA LEU A 326 21.23 10.71 10.64
C LEU A 326 22.40 10.25 11.54
N ASN A 327 23.52 9.84 10.96
CA ASN A 327 24.65 9.23 11.65
C ASN A 327 24.22 8.13 12.65
N THR A 328 23.29 7.28 12.24
CA THR A 328 22.65 6.28 13.10
C THR A 328 22.70 4.90 12.46
N VAL A 329 23.04 3.90 13.27
CA VAL A 329 23.03 2.48 12.87
C VAL A 329 21.92 1.76 13.60
N SER A 330 21.09 1.03 12.87
CA SER A 330 20.08 0.12 13.41
C SER A 330 20.51 -1.33 13.23
N PHE A 331 20.47 -2.11 14.30
CA PHE A 331 20.63 -3.55 14.27
C PHE A 331 19.24 -4.20 14.37
N GLU A 332 18.93 -5.04 13.39
CA GLU A 332 17.59 -5.62 13.21
C GLU A 332 17.67 -7.15 13.22
N PRO A 333 17.68 -7.77 14.42
CA PRO A 333 17.58 -9.22 14.53
C PRO A 333 16.20 -9.70 14.09
N ARG A 334 16.16 -10.82 13.36
CA ARG A 334 14.91 -11.44 12.88
C ARG A 334 14.99 -12.95 13.03
N ILE A 335 13.91 -13.53 13.51
CA ILE A 335 13.81 -14.97 13.74
C ILE A 335 12.52 -15.51 13.15
N GLY A 336 12.54 -16.75 12.73
CA GLY A 336 11.38 -17.50 12.29
C GLY A 336 11.54 -18.99 12.61
N ALA A 337 10.42 -19.64 12.85
CA ALA A 337 10.38 -21.08 13.01
C ALA A 337 9.08 -21.64 12.45
N LYS A 338 9.18 -22.82 11.80
CA LYS A 338 8.03 -23.60 11.37
C LYS A 338 8.19 -25.04 11.86
N TYR A 339 7.19 -25.54 12.55
CA TYR A 339 7.12 -26.91 13.03
C TYR A 339 6.04 -27.68 12.28
N ASN A 340 6.44 -28.70 11.51
CA ASN A 340 5.55 -29.62 10.84
C ASN A 340 5.18 -30.74 11.84
N ALA A 341 4.10 -30.51 12.62
CA ALA A 341 3.64 -31.49 13.61
C ALA A 341 3.15 -32.78 12.94
N THR A 342 2.45 -32.60 11.81
CA THR A 342 2.03 -33.68 10.90
C THR A 342 2.14 -33.18 9.46
N ASP A 343 1.86 -34.04 8.47
CA ASP A 343 1.77 -33.63 7.07
C ASP A 343 0.67 -32.57 6.80
N LYS A 344 -0.28 -32.45 7.74
CA LYS A 344 -1.43 -31.55 7.62
C LYS A 344 -1.38 -30.34 8.55
N LEU A 345 -0.70 -30.45 9.70
CA LEU A 345 -0.68 -29.40 10.73
C LEU A 345 0.73 -28.84 10.89
N ARG A 346 0.82 -27.53 10.74
CA ARG A 346 2.06 -26.75 10.83
C ARG A 346 1.87 -25.57 11.78
N PHE A 347 2.80 -25.39 12.71
CA PHE A 347 2.88 -24.21 13.56
C PHE A 347 3.95 -23.28 13.02
N LYS A 348 3.71 -21.97 13.10
CA LYS A 348 4.58 -20.93 12.59
C LYS A 348 4.83 -19.87 13.65
N PHE A 349 6.03 -19.36 13.69
CA PHE A 349 6.42 -18.22 14.52
C PHE A 349 7.36 -17.32 13.73
N SER A 350 7.23 -16.01 13.87
CA SER A 350 8.20 -15.03 13.38
C SER A 350 8.23 -13.80 14.26
N GLY A 351 9.39 -13.14 14.33
CA GLY A 351 9.55 -11.93 15.08
C GLY A 351 10.84 -11.20 14.72
N GLY A 352 10.93 -9.93 15.11
CA GLY A 352 12.13 -9.15 14.85
C GLY A 352 11.95 -7.66 15.13
N ARG A 353 13.05 -6.92 14.96
CA ARG A 353 13.13 -5.48 15.04
C ARG A 353 13.27 -4.89 13.63
N PHE A 354 12.66 -3.72 13.43
CA PHE A 354 12.59 -3.03 12.14
C PHE A 354 12.80 -1.55 12.35
N SER A 355 13.42 -0.86 11.36
CA SER A 355 13.56 0.58 11.38
C SER A 355 13.19 1.22 10.03
N GLN A 356 12.82 2.51 10.06
CA GLN A 356 12.36 3.27 8.91
C GLN A 356 12.69 4.74 9.06
N ASN A 357 13.18 5.33 7.96
CA ASN A 357 13.54 6.75 7.91
C ASN A 357 12.50 7.61 7.15
N PHE A 358 11.46 7.00 6.61
CA PHE A 358 10.38 7.71 5.92
C PHE A 358 9.26 8.08 6.87
N THR A 359 8.75 9.31 6.70
CA THR A 359 7.57 9.82 7.40
C THR A 359 6.58 10.36 6.37
N SER A 360 5.30 10.20 6.63
CA SER A 360 4.23 10.78 5.83
C SER A 360 3.77 12.09 6.43
N ALA A 361 3.38 13.02 5.58
CA ALA A 361 2.66 14.22 5.98
C ALA A 361 1.20 13.94 6.37
N SER A 362 0.74 12.73 6.17
CA SER A 362 -0.61 12.34 6.58
C SER A 362 -0.68 12.17 8.09
N SER A 363 -1.67 12.80 8.70
CA SER A 363 -1.98 12.61 10.10
C SER A 363 -2.81 11.34 10.28
N ASP A 364 -2.42 10.44 11.20
CA ASP A 364 -3.29 9.33 11.65
C ASP A 364 -4.61 9.85 12.26
N LYS A 365 -4.72 11.15 12.38
CA LYS A 365 -5.84 11.89 12.94
C LYS A 365 -6.90 12.27 11.88
N ASP A 366 -6.62 12.20 10.58
CA ASP A 366 -7.55 12.57 9.50
C ASP A 366 -8.07 11.36 8.74
N VAL A 367 -9.39 11.22 8.67
CA VAL A 367 -10.06 10.13 7.93
C VAL A 367 -9.85 10.26 6.42
N VAL A 368 -9.85 11.49 5.91
CA VAL A 368 -9.67 11.79 4.49
C VAL A 368 -8.36 12.51 4.30
N ASN A 369 -7.35 11.76 3.92
CA ASN A 369 -6.05 12.30 3.61
C ASN A 369 -5.77 12.13 2.12
N LEU A 370 -6.16 13.11 1.33
CA LEU A 370 -5.96 13.12 -0.12
C LEU A 370 -4.50 13.39 -0.48
N PHE A 371 -3.80 14.17 0.33
CA PHE A 371 -2.41 14.53 0.11
C PHE A 371 -1.46 13.60 0.85
N ASN A 372 -0.76 12.73 0.12
CA ASN A 372 0.29 11.86 0.64
C ASN A 372 1.67 12.50 0.44
N GLY A 373 2.02 13.41 1.32
CA GLY A 373 3.37 13.96 1.33
C GLY A 373 4.38 12.98 1.92
N LEU A 374 5.50 12.81 1.24
CA LEU A 374 6.58 11.91 1.64
C LEU A 374 7.82 12.71 2.02
N LEU A 375 8.37 12.41 3.17
CA LEU A 375 9.63 13.00 3.60
C LEU A 375 10.54 11.99 4.29
N SER A 376 11.82 12.29 4.30
CA SER A 376 12.84 11.48 4.96
C SER A 376 13.59 12.32 5.98
N ALA A 377 14.10 11.66 7.02
CA ALA A 377 14.94 12.26 8.03
C ALA A 377 14.39 13.57 8.63
N PRO A 378 13.17 13.59 9.21
CA PRO A 378 12.69 14.79 9.85
C PRO A 378 13.66 15.22 10.94
N THR A 379 14.16 16.48 10.86
CA THR A 379 15.19 17.03 11.77
C THR A 379 14.60 17.93 12.83
N ASN A 380 13.49 18.63 12.54
CA ASN A 380 12.81 19.49 13.50
C ASN A 380 11.78 18.67 14.30
N VAL A 381 12.30 17.80 15.18
CA VAL A 381 11.54 16.88 16.03
C VAL A 381 11.66 17.33 17.48
N GLN A 382 10.68 17.05 18.32
CA GLN A 382 10.76 17.29 19.76
C GLN A 382 12.01 16.63 20.39
N ASP A 383 12.62 17.27 21.36
CA ASP A 383 13.86 16.81 21.97
C ASP A 383 13.65 15.70 23.01
N GLN A 384 12.46 15.61 23.58
CA GLN A 384 12.10 14.62 24.59
C GLN A 384 10.71 14.03 24.30
N PHE A 385 10.53 12.78 24.66
CA PHE A 385 9.26 12.07 24.58
C PHE A 385 8.97 11.30 25.87
N ILE A 386 7.76 11.45 26.38
CA ILE A 386 7.26 10.71 27.55
C ILE A 386 6.39 9.58 27.01
N ASN A 387 6.83 8.34 27.18
CA ASN A 387 6.05 7.19 26.73
C ASN A 387 4.83 6.90 27.64
N GLU A 388 3.98 5.97 27.25
CA GLU A 388 2.78 5.55 27.99
C GLU A 388 3.08 5.00 29.41
N PHE A 389 4.35 4.62 29.69
CA PHE A 389 4.82 4.15 30.98
C PHE A 389 5.45 5.27 31.83
N GLN A 390 5.27 6.54 31.45
CA GLN A 390 5.84 7.72 32.11
C GLN A 390 7.38 7.74 32.12
N GLN A 391 8.01 7.10 31.14
CA GLN A 391 9.47 7.13 30.98
C GLN A 391 9.84 8.22 29.99
N VAL A 392 10.76 9.09 30.38
CA VAL A 392 11.28 10.15 29.53
C VAL A 392 12.43 9.60 28.69
N SER A 393 12.38 9.80 27.40
CA SER A 393 13.42 9.44 26.43
C SER A 393 13.91 10.68 25.70
N GLU A 394 15.22 10.83 25.56
CA GLU A 394 15.80 11.82 24.65
C GLU A 394 15.65 11.38 23.20
N ILE A 395 15.15 12.24 22.35
CA ILE A 395 14.96 11.98 20.93
C ILE A 395 16.15 12.52 20.16
N LYS A 396 16.91 11.63 19.56
CA LYS A 396 18.09 12.00 18.75
C LYS A 396 17.76 12.38 17.32
N ASN A 397 16.71 11.77 16.77
CA ASN A 397 16.25 11.97 15.39
C ASN A 397 14.86 11.35 15.19
N GLY A 398 14.25 11.61 14.06
CA GLY A 398 12.92 11.09 13.67
C GLY A 398 12.89 9.65 13.13
N LEU A 399 13.94 8.85 13.36
CA LEU A 399 13.96 7.45 12.90
C LEU A 399 12.90 6.62 13.62
N GLN A 400 12.09 5.88 12.86
CA GLN A 400 11.00 5.10 13.40
C GLN A 400 11.44 3.64 13.66
N TYR A 401 10.89 3.03 14.71
CA TYR A 401 11.20 1.66 15.12
C TYR A 401 9.95 0.85 15.42
N ALA A 402 10.00 -0.44 15.11
CA ALA A 402 8.96 -1.38 15.50
C ALA A 402 9.51 -2.76 15.86
N TRP A 403 8.81 -3.44 16.77
CA TRP A 403 8.99 -4.84 17.11
C TRP A 403 7.79 -5.64 16.66
N HIS A 404 8.01 -6.81 16.07
CA HIS A 404 6.95 -7.72 15.67
C HIS A 404 7.10 -9.07 16.36
N ALA A 405 5.97 -9.65 16.77
CA ALA A 405 5.85 -11.03 17.19
C ALA A 405 4.58 -11.63 16.55
N ILE A 406 4.72 -12.71 15.81
CA ILE A 406 3.63 -13.37 15.08
C ILE A 406 3.72 -14.85 15.36
N ALA A 407 2.59 -15.45 15.72
CA ALA A 407 2.47 -16.89 15.92
C ALA A 407 1.18 -17.41 15.30
N GLY A 408 1.21 -18.60 14.73
CA GLY A 408 0.03 -19.15 14.09
C GLY A 408 0.16 -20.61 13.74
N PHE A 409 -0.90 -21.14 13.18
CA PHE A 409 -0.90 -22.48 12.64
C PHE A 409 -1.62 -22.55 11.29
N GLU A 410 -1.24 -23.52 10.50
CA GLU A 410 -1.85 -23.85 9.22
C GLU A 410 -2.27 -25.31 9.24
N TYR A 411 -3.50 -25.58 8.86
CA TYR A 411 -4.08 -26.92 8.86
C TYR A 411 -4.75 -27.25 7.54
N ASP A 412 -4.22 -28.27 6.84
CA ASP A 412 -4.82 -28.87 5.67
C ASP A 412 -5.82 -29.96 6.12
N VAL A 413 -7.09 -29.62 6.27
CA VAL A 413 -8.15 -30.58 6.62
C VAL A 413 -8.13 -31.74 5.63
N ASN A 414 -8.04 -31.40 4.36
CA ASN A 414 -7.82 -32.31 3.23
C ASN A 414 -7.24 -31.53 2.04
N LYS A 415 -7.05 -32.18 0.88
CA LYS A 415 -6.49 -31.56 -0.34
C LYS A 415 -7.29 -30.37 -0.90
N TYR A 416 -8.48 -30.08 -0.39
CA TYR A 416 -9.36 -29.00 -0.87
C TYR A 416 -9.51 -27.86 0.14
N TRP A 417 -9.38 -28.14 1.43
CA TRP A 417 -9.58 -27.19 2.52
C TRP A 417 -8.26 -26.88 3.22
N ASN A 418 -7.93 -25.62 3.31
CA ASN A 418 -6.82 -25.09 4.08
C ASN A 418 -7.33 -24.01 5.05
N ILE A 419 -6.87 -24.06 6.28
CA ILE A 419 -7.16 -23.11 7.37
C ILE A 419 -5.83 -22.54 7.83
N ASN A 420 -5.71 -21.23 7.90
CA ASN A 420 -4.56 -20.53 8.47
C ASN A 420 -5.04 -19.54 9.53
N ILE A 421 -4.51 -19.62 10.75
CA ILE A 421 -4.82 -18.69 11.84
C ILE A 421 -3.53 -18.14 12.39
N GLU A 422 -3.44 -16.82 12.50
CA GLU A 422 -2.27 -16.10 12.99
C GLU A 422 -2.69 -15.06 14.03
N ALA A 423 -2.04 -15.06 15.19
CA ALA A 423 -2.07 -13.98 16.15
C ALA A 423 -0.82 -13.12 15.95
N TYR A 424 -0.96 -11.81 16.11
CA TYR A 424 0.14 -10.88 15.99
C TYR A 424 0.16 -9.84 17.09
N TYR A 425 1.36 -9.36 17.40
CA TYR A 425 1.62 -8.19 18.22
C TYR A 425 2.71 -7.36 17.56
N LYS A 426 2.45 -6.06 17.38
CA LYS A 426 3.43 -5.07 16.93
C LYS A 426 3.49 -3.94 17.95
N TYR A 427 4.69 -3.60 18.36
CA TYR A 427 4.97 -2.44 19.18
C TYR A 427 5.78 -1.44 18.36
N PHE A 428 5.23 -0.25 18.20
CA PHE A 428 5.87 0.88 17.54
C PHE A 428 6.50 1.73 18.64
N ASP A 429 7.79 1.57 18.81
CA ASP A 429 8.58 2.18 19.88
C ASP A 429 8.73 3.69 19.68
N GLN A 430 8.97 4.09 18.42
CA GLN A 430 9.10 5.48 18.01
C GLN A 430 8.46 5.65 16.63
N LEU A 431 7.49 6.53 16.53
CA LEU A 431 6.87 7.00 15.30
C LEU A 431 7.04 8.51 15.20
N SER A 432 7.30 9.02 14.01
CA SER A 432 7.31 10.46 13.73
C SER A 432 6.04 10.86 13.02
N ASN A 433 5.37 11.88 13.51
CA ASN A 433 4.14 12.41 12.93
C ASN A 433 4.22 13.93 12.76
N ILE A 434 3.44 14.50 11.83
CA ILE A 434 3.35 15.96 11.68
C ILE A 434 2.69 16.55 12.91
N ASN A 435 3.26 17.66 13.40
CA ASN A 435 2.72 18.39 14.53
C ASN A 435 1.53 19.26 14.12
N GLN A 436 0.32 18.77 14.38
CA GLN A 436 -0.93 19.52 14.17
C GLN A 436 -1.11 20.67 15.16
N ASN A 437 -0.37 20.68 16.29
CA ASN A 437 -0.47 21.67 17.35
C ASN A 437 0.57 22.79 17.24
N LYS A 438 1.31 22.87 16.13
CA LYS A 438 2.31 23.91 15.92
C LYS A 438 1.67 25.31 15.85
N LEU A 439 1.97 26.16 16.82
CA LEU A 439 1.50 27.55 16.91
C LEU A 439 2.61 28.56 16.58
N TYR A 440 3.85 28.22 16.93
CA TYR A 440 5.01 29.11 16.87
C TYR A 440 6.06 28.59 15.89
N SER A 441 6.86 29.52 15.35
CA SER A 441 8.07 29.15 14.63
C SER A 441 9.16 28.71 15.62
N ASP A 442 9.98 27.70 15.25
CA ASP A 442 11.09 27.25 16.08
C ASP A 442 12.30 28.16 15.90
N ILE A 443 12.26 29.31 16.60
CA ILE A 443 13.29 30.35 16.61
C ILE A 443 13.62 30.76 18.05
N ALA A 444 14.77 31.39 18.25
CA ALA A 444 15.27 31.79 19.57
C ALA A 444 14.29 32.60 20.42
N GLN A 445 13.39 33.39 19.78
CA GLN A 445 12.36 34.16 20.48
C GLN A 445 11.39 33.28 21.26
N PHE A 446 11.15 32.04 20.78
CA PHE A 446 10.20 31.08 21.36
C PHE A 446 10.90 29.88 22.01
N GLU A 447 12.16 30.03 22.42
CA GLU A 447 12.95 28.95 23.02
C GLU A 447 12.30 28.33 24.27
N LEU A 448 11.63 29.16 25.09
CA LEU A 448 10.94 28.73 26.31
C LEU A 448 9.54 28.11 26.07
N ILE A 449 9.05 28.09 24.84
CA ILE A 449 7.80 27.43 24.48
C ILE A 449 8.06 25.93 24.34
N ASP A 450 7.13 25.13 24.84
CA ASP A 450 7.20 23.68 24.73
C ASP A 450 7.31 23.22 23.27
N ASP A 451 8.09 22.20 23.01
CA ASP A 451 8.36 21.65 21.67
C ASP A 451 7.09 21.27 20.91
N VAL A 452 6.07 20.78 21.60
CA VAL A 452 4.77 20.41 21.01
C VAL A 452 4.07 21.59 20.33
N PHE A 453 4.41 22.82 20.65
CA PHE A 453 3.83 24.02 20.04
C PHE A 453 4.73 24.70 19.00
N LYS A 454 5.97 24.26 18.82
CA LYS A 454 6.92 24.94 17.91
C LYS A 454 7.61 24.00 16.91
N LYS A 455 7.84 22.72 17.26
CA LYS A 455 8.48 21.75 16.35
C LYS A 455 7.55 21.36 15.20
N ASP A 456 8.13 20.95 14.07
CA ASP A 456 7.39 20.50 12.89
C ASP A 456 6.84 19.07 13.05
N PHE A 457 7.55 18.25 13.83
CA PHE A 457 7.23 16.85 14.04
C PHE A 457 7.19 16.49 15.52
N ILE A 458 6.22 15.65 15.87
CA ILE A 458 6.09 15.04 17.19
C ILE A 458 6.43 13.55 17.13
N ILE A 459 6.80 13.01 18.28
CA ILE A 459 7.02 11.57 18.46
C ILE A 459 5.80 10.96 19.13
N GLU A 460 5.44 9.78 18.65
CA GLU A 460 4.39 8.94 19.17
C GLU A 460 4.91 7.52 19.39
N SER A 461 4.25 6.76 20.24
CA SER A 461 4.40 5.31 20.33
C SER A 461 3.06 4.63 20.00
N GLY A 462 3.06 3.31 19.83
CA GLY A 462 1.81 2.64 19.54
C GLY A 462 1.87 1.13 19.63
N GLN A 463 0.69 0.54 19.74
CA GLN A 463 0.52 -0.90 19.81
C GLN A 463 -0.51 -1.35 18.80
N SER A 464 -0.27 -2.53 18.22
CA SER A 464 -1.23 -3.21 17.35
C SER A 464 -1.21 -4.70 17.62
N TYR A 465 -2.35 -5.28 17.95
CA TYR A 465 -2.47 -6.71 18.15
C TYR A 465 -3.80 -7.25 17.63
N GLY A 466 -3.80 -8.53 17.29
CA GLY A 466 -4.99 -9.14 16.74
C GLY A 466 -4.83 -10.58 16.34
N VAL A 467 -5.91 -11.10 15.73
CA VAL A 467 -5.98 -12.45 15.20
C VAL A 467 -6.58 -12.41 13.80
N ASP A 468 -5.89 -13.04 12.86
CA ASP A 468 -6.32 -13.22 11.49
C ASP A 468 -6.64 -14.70 11.24
N ALA A 469 -7.79 -14.98 10.65
CA ALA A 469 -8.19 -16.32 10.23
C ALA A 469 -8.51 -16.33 8.74
N LEU A 470 -7.92 -17.29 8.02
CA LEU A 470 -8.16 -17.54 6.61
C LEU A 470 -8.66 -18.96 6.43
N VAL A 471 -9.77 -19.11 5.71
CA VAL A 471 -10.28 -20.40 5.25
C VAL A 471 -10.33 -20.40 3.72
N LYS A 472 -9.66 -21.35 3.11
CA LYS A 472 -9.63 -21.55 1.67
C LYS A 472 -10.23 -22.90 1.30
N TYR A 473 -11.12 -22.90 0.31
CA TYR A 473 -11.62 -24.10 -0.34
C TYR A 473 -11.45 -24.01 -1.84
N ALA A 474 -10.89 -25.03 -2.46
CA ALA A 474 -10.72 -25.08 -3.89
C ALA A 474 -10.93 -26.51 -4.40
N LYS A 475 -12.04 -26.74 -5.11
CA LYS A 475 -12.33 -28.04 -5.73
C LYS A 475 -13.06 -27.81 -7.04
N ASP A 476 -12.47 -28.30 -8.14
CA ASP A 476 -13.02 -28.33 -9.50
C ASP A 476 -13.64 -27.01 -9.99
N ARG A 477 -14.90 -26.74 -9.64
CA ARG A 477 -15.70 -25.58 -10.08
C ARG A 477 -15.90 -24.53 -8.99
N ILE A 478 -15.62 -24.89 -7.76
CA ILE A 478 -15.90 -24.07 -6.58
C ILE A 478 -14.57 -23.56 -6.01
N PHE A 479 -14.53 -22.28 -5.79
CA PHE A 479 -13.48 -21.62 -5.02
C PHE A 479 -14.14 -20.77 -3.94
N LEU A 480 -13.62 -20.87 -2.72
CA LEU A 480 -14.01 -20.03 -1.58
C LEU A 480 -12.73 -19.53 -0.90
N TRP A 481 -12.72 -18.27 -0.58
CA TRP A 481 -11.69 -17.59 0.20
C TRP A 481 -12.38 -16.71 1.22
N ALA A 482 -12.29 -17.07 2.49
CA ALA A 482 -12.93 -16.34 3.57
C ALA A 482 -11.88 -15.90 4.59
N VAL A 483 -11.84 -14.62 4.89
CA VAL A 483 -10.92 -13.99 5.83
C VAL A 483 -11.72 -13.30 6.93
N TYR A 484 -11.30 -13.48 8.16
CA TYR A 484 -11.72 -12.70 9.31
C TYR A 484 -10.50 -12.14 10.01
N SER A 485 -10.49 -10.84 10.26
CA SER A 485 -9.45 -10.15 11.03
C SER A 485 -10.08 -9.43 12.23
N LEU A 486 -9.58 -9.73 13.41
CA LEU A 486 -9.83 -8.99 14.65
C LEU A 486 -8.58 -8.19 14.97
N GLY A 487 -8.68 -6.85 15.01
CA GLY A 487 -7.55 -5.97 15.27
C GLY A 487 -7.83 -4.94 16.35
N HIS A 488 -6.79 -4.55 17.07
CA HIS A 488 -6.81 -3.48 18.05
C HIS A 488 -5.56 -2.63 17.87
N ASN A 489 -5.75 -1.31 17.62
CA ASN A 489 -4.67 -0.37 17.40
C ASN A 489 -4.82 0.81 18.34
N THR A 490 -3.73 1.22 18.97
CA THR A 490 -3.65 2.42 19.80
C THR A 490 -2.38 3.20 19.48
N ARG A 491 -2.45 4.51 19.69
CA ARG A 491 -1.34 5.45 19.64
C ARG A 491 -1.30 6.25 20.93
N TRP A 492 -0.10 6.63 21.34
CA TRP A 492 0.17 7.51 22.46
C TRP A 492 0.99 8.70 21.96
N ASP A 493 0.48 9.91 22.10
CA ASP A 493 1.07 11.14 21.55
C ASP A 493 1.90 11.94 22.55
N GLY A 494 2.15 11.36 23.73
CA GLY A 494 2.82 12.02 24.86
C GLY A 494 1.88 12.56 25.92
N PHE A 495 0.56 12.64 25.63
CA PHE A 495 -0.49 13.15 26.50
C PHE A 495 -1.63 12.17 26.66
N ASP A 496 -2.18 11.69 25.53
CA ASP A 496 -3.37 10.85 25.50
C ASP A 496 -3.18 9.60 24.63
N THR A 497 -3.88 8.53 25.02
CA THR A 497 -4.02 7.33 24.19
C THR A 497 -5.25 7.48 23.29
N TYR A 498 -5.07 7.35 21.98
CA TYR A 498 -6.16 7.45 21.02
C TYR A 498 -6.19 6.26 20.04
N PHE A 499 -7.32 6.08 19.37
CA PHE A 499 -7.47 5.11 18.29
C PHE A 499 -7.14 5.79 16.95
N PRO A 500 -6.19 5.28 16.17
CA PRO A 500 -5.95 5.83 14.85
C PRO A 500 -7.16 5.60 13.93
N VAL A 501 -7.34 6.46 12.92
CA VAL A 501 -8.49 6.46 12.00
C VAL A 501 -8.74 5.11 11.30
N PHE A 502 -7.73 4.28 11.20
CA PHE A 502 -7.79 2.95 10.59
C PHE A 502 -8.04 1.81 11.60
N ASP A 503 -8.34 2.09 12.88
CA ASP A 503 -8.63 1.06 13.88
C ASP A 503 -9.98 0.40 13.62
N ARG A 504 -9.99 -0.59 12.74
CA ARG A 504 -11.15 -1.43 12.45
C ARG A 504 -11.10 -2.70 13.26
N ARG A 505 -12.05 -2.88 14.19
CA ARG A 505 -12.09 -4.03 15.11
C ARG A 505 -12.35 -5.35 14.39
N HIS A 506 -13.36 -5.37 13.54
CA HIS A 506 -13.77 -6.56 12.81
C HIS A 506 -13.71 -6.27 11.31
N ASN A 507 -13.04 -7.12 10.57
CA ASN A 507 -13.00 -7.07 9.10
C ASN A 507 -13.21 -8.47 8.54
N VAL A 508 -14.25 -8.64 7.73
CA VAL A 508 -14.59 -9.90 7.07
C VAL A 508 -14.53 -9.72 5.58
N ASN A 509 -13.87 -10.61 4.88
CA ASN A 509 -13.88 -10.68 3.43
C ASN A 509 -14.22 -12.10 2.98
N VAL A 510 -15.23 -12.26 2.15
CA VAL A 510 -15.61 -13.54 1.56
C VAL A 510 -15.60 -13.40 0.05
N VAL A 511 -14.82 -14.23 -0.62
CA VAL A 511 -14.78 -14.35 -2.08
C VAL A 511 -15.20 -15.76 -2.46
N GLY A 512 -16.22 -15.86 -3.29
CA GLY A 512 -16.71 -17.13 -3.82
C GLY A 512 -16.71 -17.13 -5.34
N SER A 513 -16.33 -18.25 -5.97
CA SER A 513 -16.43 -18.44 -7.41
C SER A 513 -17.06 -19.77 -7.76
N TYR A 514 -17.89 -19.76 -8.80
CA TYR A 514 -18.47 -20.98 -9.38
C TYR A 514 -18.39 -20.98 -10.90
N ALA A 515 -17.79 -22.04 -11.46
CA ALA A 515 -17.65 -22.20 -12.90
C ALA A 515 -18.76 -23.09 -13.49
N PHE A 516 -19.54 -22.53 -14.41
CA PHE A 516 -20.69 -23.18 -15.07
C PHE A 516 -20.31 -23.88 -16.38
N GLY A 517 -21.19 -24.81 -16.81
CA GLY A 517 -21.11 -25.48 -18.10
C GLY A 517 -20.05 -26.59 -18.16
N LYS A 518 -20.14 -27.44 -19.19
CA LYS A 518 -19.21 -28.57 -19.37
C LYS A 518 -17.76 -28.10 -19.56
N LYS A 519 -17.53 -26.99 -20.26
CA LYS A 519 -16.22 -26.42 -20.58
C LYS A 519 -15.75 -25.36 -19.58
N LYS A 520 -16.51 -25.08 -18.51
CA LYS A 520 -16.22 -24.05 -17.50
C LYS A 520 -15.96 -22.66 -18.10
N GLN A 521 -16.71 -22.30 -19.12
CA GLN A 521 -16.52 -21.05 -19.86
C GLN A 521 -17.16 -19.84 -19.19
N THR A 522 -18.14 -20.09 -18.32
CA THR A 522 -18.82 -19.03 -17.55
C THR A 522 -18.46 -19.17 -16.09
N GLU A 523 -18.05 -18.09 -15.46
CA GLU A 523 -17.69 -18.06 -14.05
C GLU A 523 -18.44 -16.92 -13.36
N LEU A 524 -19.16 -17.23 -12.28
CA LEU A 524 -19.73 -16.26 -11.36
C LEU A 524 -18.78 -16.06 -10.21
N ASN A 525 -18.41 -14.81 -9.96
CA ASN A 525 -17.60 -14.43 -8.82
C ASN A 525 -18.39 -13.46 -7.94
N VAL A 526 -18.30 -13.68 -6.64
CA VAL A 526 -18.99 -12.88 -5.61
C VAL A 526 -17.96 -12.49 -4.57
N ARG A 527 -17.97 -11.22 -4.17
CA ARG A 527 -17.20 -10.70 -3.05
C ARG A 527 -18.14 -10.02 -2.07
N TRP A 528 -18.06 -10.41 -0.81
CA TRP A 528 -18.73 -9.71 0.28
C TRP A 528 -17.71 -9.25 1.30
N ASN A 529 -17.82 -7.97 1.66
CA ASN A 529 -16.96 -7.33 2.65
C ASN A 529 -17.82 -6.77 3.78
N LEU A 530 -17.39 -6.95 5.04
CA LEU A 530 -17.96 -6.34 6.24
C LEU A 530 -16.83 -5.75 7.06
N GLY A 531 -16.99 -4.51 7.49
CA GLY A 531 -16.06 -3.84 8.41
C GLY A 531 -16.80 -3.15 9.55
N SER A 532 -16.32 -3.29 10.78
CA SER A 532 -16.80 -2.43 11.87
C SER A 532 -16.43 -0.97 11.60
N GLY A 533 -17.18 -0.04 12.19
CA GLY A 533 -17.00 1.38 11.98
C GLY A 533 -15.60 1.87 12.33
N LEU A 534 -15.06 2.73 11.48
CA LEU A 534 -13.80 3.43 11.71
C LEU A 534 -13.98 4.51 12.78
N PRO A 535 -12.95 4.80 13.59
CA PRO A 535 -12.97 5.90 14.54
C PRO A 535 -13.08 7.26 13.83
N PHE A 536 -13.72 8.21 14.47
CA PHE A 536 -13.70 9.60 14.05
C PHE A 536 -13.86 10.54 15.25
N THR A 537 -13.39 11.78 15.07
CA THR A 537 -13.52 12.84 16.07
C THR A 537 -14.85 13.55 15.88
N PRO A 538 -15.78 13.53 16.85
CA PRO A 538 -17.06 14.21 16.72
C PRO A 538 -16.90 15.72 16.86
N THR A 539 -17.82 16.48 16.28
CA THR A 539 -17.99 17.90 16.55
C THR A 539 -18.68 18.07 17.90
N ALA A 540 -18.06 18.78 18.84
CA ALA A 540 -18.62 19.08 20.15
C ALA A 540 -19.46 20.35 20.15
N GLY A 541 -19.18 21.27 19.23
CA GLY A 541 -19.90 22.55 19.10
C GLY A 541 -19.27 23.43 18.03
N TYR A 542 -19.82 24.63 17.92
CA TYR A 542 -19.34 25.68 17.04
C TYR A 542 -19.12 26.93 17.83
N TYR A 543 -18.15 27.75 17.44
CA TYR A 543 -17.92 29.05 17.99
C TYR A 543 -17.57 30.03 16.88
N GLN A 544 -17.81 31.31 17.12
CA GLN A 544 -17.42 32.36 16.19
C GLN A 544 -15.90 32.55 16.28
N LEU A 545 -15.22 32.42 15.15
CA LEU A 545 -13.78 32.71 15.07
C LEU A 545 -13.60 34.21 15.02
N GLU A 546 -13.03 34.78 16.06
CA GLU A 546 -12.72 36.20 16.10
C GLU A 546 -11.29 36.44 15.61
N ASN A 547 -11.15 37.32 14.61
CA ASN A 547 -9.87 37.75 14.09
C ASN A 547 -9.48 39.10 14.68
N PHE A 548 -8.50 39.10 15.59
CA PHE A 548 -8.01 40.30 16.25
C PHE A 548 -6.87 40.99 15.49
N SER A 549 -6.57 40.63 14.24
CA SER A 549 -5.47 41.21 13.47
C SER A 549 -5.58 42.71 13.26
N GLU A 550 -6.81 43.25 13.26
CA GLU A 550 -7.11 44.68 13.09
C GLU A 550 -7.41 45.44 14.42
N GLY A 551 -7.22 44.76 15.56
CA GLY A 551 -7.48 45.31 16.88
C GLY A 551 -8.91 45.14 17.37
N LEU A 552 -9.19 45.55 18.61
CA LEU A 552 -10.50 45.38 19.29
C LEU A 552 -11.50 46.52 19.02
N THR A 553 -11.24 47.36 18.02
CA THR A 553 -12.05 48.56 17.74
C THR A 553 -13.25 48.33 16.83
N THR A 554 -13.38 47.14 16.28
CA THR A 554 -14.43 46.76 15.34
C THR A 554 -15.43 45.82 15.99
N ASP A 555 -16.69 45.90 15.56
CA ASP A 555 -17.73 44.97 15.96
C ASP A 555 -17.62 43.69 15.13
N TYR A 556 -16.82 42.75 15.62
CA TYR A 556 -16.56 41.45 14.94
C TYR A 556 -17.84 40.65 14.75
N VAL A 557 -18.80 40.74 15.66
CA VAL A 557 -20.06 40.00 15.61
C VAL A 557 -20.90 40.42 14.41
N THR A 558 -20.88 41.70 14.05
CA THR A 558 -21.64 42.24 12.92
C THR A 558 -20.83 42.21 11.61
N ASN A 559 -19.52 42.32 11.68
CA ASN A 559 -18.65 42.42 10.48
C ASN A 559 -18.14 41.06 9.95
N ASN A 560 -18.17 39.99 10.76
CA ASN A 560 -17.78 38.63 10.37
C ASN A 560 -18.84 37.56 10.74
N PRO A 561 -20.12 37.72 10.33
CA PRO A 561 -21.19 36.83 10.76
C PRO A 561 -21.08 35.40 10.25
N ASN A 562 -20.14 35.11 9.32
CA ASN A 562 -19.99 33.82 8.67
C ASN A 562 -18.72 33.05 9.09
N ASN A 563 -17.94 33.58 10.01
CA ASN A 563 -16.68 32.96 10.41
C ASN A 563 -16.92 32.02 11.60
N ILE A 564 -17.37 30.80 11.30
CA ILE A 564 -17.67 29.79 12.31
C ILE A 564 -16.51 28.77 12.34
N ALA A 565 -15.93 28.59 13.52
CA ALA A 565 -14.98 27.53 13.77
C ALA A 565 -15.64 26.35 14.50
N THR A 566 -15.12 25.19 14.29
CA THR A 566 -15.60 23.93 14.87
C THR A 566 -14.83 23.60 16.15
N MET A 567 -15.55 23.40 17.25
CA MET A 567 -14.99 22.85 18.46
C MET A 567 -15.04 21.32 18.38
N LEU A 568 -13.87 20.68 18.32
CA LEU A 568 -13.76 19.23 18.24
C LEU A 568 -13.97 18.59 19.62
N GLY A 569 -14.61 17.45 19.64
CA GLY A 569 -14.71 16.58 20.83
C GLY A 569 -13.43 15.77 21.06
N THR A 570 -13.53 14.81 21.95
CA THR A 570 -12.41 13.89 22.23
C THR A 570 -11.99 13.16 20.96
N PHE A 571 -10.70 13.11 20.76
CA PHE A 571 -10.04 12.63 19.55
C PHE A 571 -10.42 11.18 19.21
N ASN A 572 -10.93 10.92 18.01
CA ASN A 572 -11.34 9.60 17.51
C ASN A 572 -12.18 8.76 18.49
N SER A 573 -12.99 9.42 19.35
CA SER A 573 -13.79 8.77 20.41
C SER A 573 -15.07 8.11 19.90
N GLN A 574 -15.56 8.51 18.74
CA GLN A 574 -16.76 7.95 18.12
C GLN A 574 -16.42 6.99 17.00
N ARG A 575 -17.37 6.15 16.60
CA ARG A 575 -17.21 5.21 15.48
C ARG A 575 -18.34 5.36 14.48
N LEU A 576 -17.96 5.33 13.19
CA LEU A 576 -18.92 5.27 12.09
C LEU A 576 -19.75 3.97 12.16
N PRO A 577 -20.92 3.91 11.52
CA PRO A 577 -21.67 2.67 11.35
C PRO A 577 -20.86 1.59 10.62
N TYR A 578 -21.33 0.34 10.75
CA TYR A 578 -20.73 -0.79 10.03
C TYR A 578 -20.79 -0.57 8.51
N TYR A 579 -19.65 -0.76 7.86
CA TYR A 579 -19.51 -0.85 6.43
C TYR A 579 -19.79 -2.28 5.96
N HIS A 580 -20.58 -2.45 4.89
CA HIS A 580 -20.62 -3.72 4.16
C HIS A 580 -21.02 -3.52 2.70
N ARG A 581 -20.49 -4.37 1.82
CA ARG A 581 -20.69 -4.30 0.37
C ARG A 581 -20.69 -5.69 -0.25
N LEU A 582 -21.53 -5.86 -1.27
CA LEU A 582 -21.58 -7.04 -2.11
C LEU A 582 -21.22 -6.65 -3.54
N ASP A 583 -20.22 -7.30 -4.10
CA ASP A 583 -19.79 -7.14 -5.48
C ASP A 583 -19.97 -8.47 -6.22
N ILE A 584 -20.45 -8.41 -7.45
CA ILE A 584 -20.76 -9.60 -8.27
C ILE A 584 -20.15 -9.39 -9.65
N THR A 585 -19.49 -10.42 -10.20
CA THR A 585 -19.08 -10.44 -11.60
C THR A 585 -19.45 -11.76 -12.26
N LEU A 586 -19.92 -11.66 -13.50
CA LEU A 586 -20.17 -12.80 -14.38
C LEU A 586 -19.21 -12.70 -15.57
N LYS A 587 -18.34 -13.68 -15.69
CA LYS A 587 -17.29 -13.75 -16.70
C LYS A 587 -17.62 -14.86 -17.69
N HIS A 588 -17.56 -14.56 -19.00
CA HIS A 588 -17.79 -15.55 -20.07
C HIS A 588 -16.65 -15.53 -21.09
N SER A 589 -15.98 -16.67 -21.25
CA SER A 589 -14.83 -16.84 -22.15
C SER A 589 -15.23 -17.62 -23.41
N ILE A 590 -14.99 -17.03 -24.57
CA ILE A 590 -15.27 -17.60 -25.89
C ILE A 590 -13.94 -17.85 -26.62
N LYS A 591 -13.62 -19.12 -26.83
CA LYS A 591 -12.45 -19.49 -27.65
C LYS A 591 -12.78 -19.30 -29.12
N THR A 592 -12.00 -18.51 -29.82
CA THR A 592 -12.14 -18.27 -31.25
C THR A 592 -11.23 -19.20 -32.06
N LYS A 593 -11.37 -19.17 -33.38
CA LYS A 593 -10.42 -19.81 -34.31
C LYS A 593 -9.02 -19.25 -34.03
N ASN A 594 -7.97 -20.02 -34.18
CA ASN A 594 -6.57 -19.67 -33.93
C ASN A 594 -6.15 -19.54 -32.44
N ASN A 595 -6.87 -20.19 -31.52
CA ASN A 595 -6.58 -20.15 -30.08
C ASN A 595 -6.64 -18.76 -29.42
N ALA A 596 -7.24 -17.78 -30.07
CA ALA A 596 -7.52 -16.51 -29.43
C ALA A 596 -8.75 -16.65 -28.48
N ASN A 597 -8.80 -15.80 -27.46
CA ASN A 597 -9.86 -15.83 -26.45
C ASN A 597 -10.54 -14.47 -26.34
N LEU A 598 -11.84 -14.44 -26.57
CA LEU A 598 -12.70 -13.29 -26.28
C LEU A 598 -13.34 -13.50 -24.92
N GLU A 599 -13.23 -12.53 -24.04
CA GLU A 599 -13.80 -12.57 -22.70
C GLU A 599 -14.73 -11.39 -22.50
N LEU A 600 -15.94 -11.68 -22.03
CA LEU A 600 -16.95 -10.70 -21.64
C LEU A 600 -17.11 -10.78 -20.12
N VAL A 601 -17.12 -9.63 -19.46
CA VAL A 601 -17.28 -9.52 -18.01
C VAL A 601 -18.41 -8.54 -17.72
N LEU A 602 -19.44 -9.00 -17.01
CA LEU A 602 -20.50 -8.17 -16.45
C LEU A 602 -20.21 -8.02 -14.96
N GLY A 603 -20.17 -6.81 -14.45
CA GLY A 603 -19.89 -6.50 -13.06
C GLY A 603 -20.95 -5.61 -12.43
N VAL A 604 -21.18 -5.79 -11.15
CA VAL A 604 -21.97 -4.89 -10.31
C VAL A 604 -21.24 -4.73 -9.00
N THR A 605 -20.81 -3.51 -8.71
CA THR A 605 -20.25 -3.14 -7.41
C THR A 605 -21.36 -2.58 -6.52
N ASN A 606 -21.33 -2.87 -5.22
CA ASN A 606 -22.37 -2.49 -4.27
C ASN A 606 -23.77 -2.92 -4.72
N ALA A 607 -23.93 -4.22 -5.00
CA ALA A 607 -25.12 -4.77 -5.68
C ALA A 607 -26.45 -4.51 -4.97
N TYR A 608 -26.46 -4.26 -3.66
CA TYR A 608 -27.68 -3.91 -2.91
C TYR A 608 -27.76 -2.42 -2.57
N ASN A 609 -26.92 -1.58 -3.22
CA ASN A 609 -26.95 -0.11 -3.12
C ASN A 609 -26.95 0.44 -1.69
N ARG A 610 -26.08 -0.09 -0.82
CA ARG A 610 -25.96 0.41 0.55
C ARG A 610 -25.26 1.75 0.58
N ASN A 611 -25.81 2.71 1.31
CA ASN A 611 -25.17 3.96 1.64
C ASN A 611 -24.13 3.74 2.74
N ASN A 612 -22.91 3.41 2.37
CA ASN A 612 -21.78 3.32 3.29
C ASN A 612 -21.22 4.72 3.52
N ILE A 613 -21.02 5.11 4.77
CA ILE A 613 -20.46 6.41 5.10
C ILE A 613 -18.95 6.39 4.79
N PHE A 614 -18.49 7.40 4.06
CA PHE A 614 -17.07 7.63 3.81
C PHE A 614 -16.49 8.49 4.93
N TYR A 615 -17.03 9.70 5.10
CA TYR A 615 -16.71 10.58 6.22
C TYR A 615 -17.88 11.54 6.52
N VAL A 616 -17.77 12.23 7.64
CA VAL A 616 -18.69 13.31 8.02
C VAL A 616 -17.92 14.62 7.95
N ASN A 617 -18.42 15.59 7.18
CA ASN A 617 -17.86 16.93 7.15
C ASN A 617 -18.09 17.57 8.52
N ARG A 618 -17.01 17.93 9.22
CA ARG A 618 -17.06 18.44 10.59
C ARG A 618 -17.68 19.83 10.71
N VAL A 619 -17.60 20.62 9.63
CA VAL A 619 -18.13 21.99 9.59
C VAL A 619 -19.62 22.00 9.27
N THR A 620 -20.02 21.28 8.22
CA THR A 620 -21.42 21.28 7.75
C THR A 620 -22.27 20.17 8.37
N ASN A 621 -21.67 19.18 9.06
CA ASN A 621 -22.29 17.91 9.48
C ASN A 621 -22.87 17.08 8.32
N GLU A 622 -22.47 17.37 7.10
CA GLU A 622 -22.89 16.61 5.94
C GLU A 622 -22.23 15.24 5.92
N ILE A 623 -23.02 14.21 5.62
CA ILE A 623 -22.55 12.84 5.51
C ILE A 623 -22.18 12.57 4.05
N ILE A 624 -20.89 12.30 3.80
CA ILE A 624 -20.41 11.91 2.48
C ILE A 624 -20.40 10.39 2.39
N TYR A 625 -21.09 9.87 1.37
CA TYR A 625 -21.22 8.43 1.14
C TYR A 625 -20.18 7.93 0.15
N GLN A 626 -19.84 6.66 0.30
CA GLN A 626 -19.06 5.90 -0.68
C GLN A 626 -19.91 5.59 -1.91
N PHE A 627 -19.31 4.96 -2.91
CA PHE A 627 -20.00 4.73 -4.18
C PHE A 627 -21.32 3.97 -4.04
N PRO A 628 -22.37 4.42 -4.75
CA PRO A 628 -23.63 3.70 -4.89
C PRO A 628 -23.43 2.43 -5.74
N VAL A 629 -24.53 1.79 -6.16
CA VAL A 629 -24.48 0.69 -7.12
C VAL A 629 -23.85 1.14 -8.44
N LEU A 630 -22.79 0.41 -8.87
CA LEU A 630 -22.06 0.67 -10.11
C LEU A 630 -22.09 -0.57 -11.01
N PRO A 631 -22.96 -0.64 -12.01
CA PRO A 631 -22.88 -1.67 -13.04
C PRO A 631 -21.72 -1.39 -13.99
N SER A 632 -21.10 -2.44 -14.51
CA SER A 632 -19.97 -2.34 -15.43
C SER A 632 -19.96 -3.48 -16.46
N LEU A 633 -19.41 -3.21 -17.62
CA LEU A 633 -19.20 -4.18 -18.70
C LEU A 633 -17.75 -4.10 -19.15
N GLY A 634 -17.07 -5.23 -19.22
CA GLY A 634 -15.72 -5.33 -19.76
C GLY A 634 -15.66 -6.28 -20.94
N ILE A 635 -14.82 -5.96 -21.90
CA ILE A 635 -14.49 -6.82 -23.03
C ILE A 635 -12.98 -6.95 -23.16
N SER A 636 -12.47 -8.15 -23.37
CA SER A 636 -11.06 -8.34 -23.64
C SER A 636 -10.84 -9.39 -24.73
N TYR A 637 -9.79 -9.17 -25.53
CA TYR A 637 -9.38 -10.07 -26.61
C TYR A 637 -7.89 -10.40 -26.47
N LYS A 638 -7.60 -11.69 -26.32
CA LYS A 638 -6.23 -12.23 -26.19
C LYS A 638 -5.91 -13.07 -27.44
N PHE A 639 -4.73 -12.80 -28.08
CA PHE A 639 -4.27 -13.43 -29.31
C PHE A 639 -2.84 -13.94 -29.27
#